data_638193b0c9071fb63a8f311b07501c91
#
_entry.id   638193b0c9071fb63a8f311b07501c91
#
_cell.length_a   1.000
_cell.length_b   1.000
_cell.length_c   1.000
_cell.angle_alpha   90.00
_cell.angle_beta   90.00
_cell.angle_gamma   90.00
#
_symmetry.space_group_name_H-M   'P 1'
#
loop_
_entity.id
_entity.type
_entity.pdbx_description
1 polymer ?
#
loop_
_entity_poly.entity_id
_entity_poly.type
_entity_poly.pdbx_seq_one_letter_code
_entity_poly.pdbx_strand_id
1 'polypeptide(L)'
;MQSYYKLLWVGGAVTATLCWKPLAVQADEGMWLYNAPPRKLLQERHGFEPSSAWLEHIQKSSIRFNSGGSGSFVSEDGLIISNHHVGSDDLQKISDEKHDYVRDGFHARTRAEEKRCLDLELNVLMSMEDVTSRVNAAVKPGLSAEEAFTARRAVMAAIEKESLEKTGLRSDVVTLYQGGLYHLYRFKRYTDVRLVFAPEQQAAFYGGDPDNFEYPRFDLDICLFRAYENGKPAKIEHYLKWSPQGVSENELVFVSGHPGHTSRQLVTTELEYLRDQSFPYALQRLHRLEVLLTAWSARSEENARRAKERSFGVQNSRKAREGFLAGLLDPQIMAQKKSAEQKLRDAIAARPELKDTLLAWDKIAAAQRIMAGSALDHSLLEGAHGFNSTLFHIARTLLRAGEERAKPSGERLREFRDSNRESLELDLFSEEPIYDDFETLRLANSLAWLVEKAGYTNTLVQQVLAGKSPQARALELVSGTKVKEVALRKKLYAASAAELAAVRDPMIDLARLVDPEARRLRKLAETQDESKRQAYAQIAAAKFAIDGTNTFPDATFTLRLAFGLAKGYEESGQKLPFQTTLAGLYERAAQHQDKPPFDLPQRWVQGRSKLDLRTPFNFVSTADIIGGNSGSPVVNRQGEFVGIIFDGNIQSLVLDFVYTEEQARALAVNSQAILEALQKIYQAGELAQELATGKAH
;
A
#
# COMPACT_ATOMS: atom_id res chain seq x y z
N MET A 1 -12.44 -75.22 -6.29
CA MET A 1 -11.91 -76.34 -7.10
C MET A 1 -10.90 -75.75 -8.06
N GLN A 2 -9.64 -76.16 -7.84
CA GLN A 2 -8.57 -76.49 -8.78
C GLN A 2 -8.34 -75.51 -9.95
N SER A 3 -7.25 -74.72 -9.93
CA SER A 3 -5.89 -75.13 -10.28
C SER A 3 -5.67 -75.23 -11.80
N TYR A 4 -4.78 -74.42 -12.38
CA TYR A 4 -3.52 -74.86 -12.99
C TYR A 4 -2.65 -73.67 -13.50
N TYR A 5 -1.41 -73.68 -13.16
CA TYR A 5 -0.26 -72.88 -13.63
C TYR A 5 0.03 -73.08 -15.12
N LYS A 6 0.48 -72.04 -15.80
CA LYS A 6 1.58 -72.15 -16.77
C LYS A 6 2.44 -70.90 -16.82
N LEU A 7 3.70 -71.09 -16.48
CA LEU A 7 4.83 -70.18 -16.74
C LEU A 7 5.06 -70.08 -18.28
N LEU A 8 5.36 -68.88 -18.74
CA LEU A 8 6.18 -68.68 -19.92
C LEU A 8 7.04 -67.44 -19.76
N TRP A 9 8.33 -67.66 -19.77
CA TRP A 9 9.40 -66.67 -19.87
C TRP A 9 9.44 -66.10 -21.29
N VAL A 10 9.52 -64.75 -21.46
CA VAL A 10 10.11 -64.10 -22.64
C VAL A 10 10.77 -62.79 -22.23
N GLY A 11 12.00 -62.69 -22.63
CA GLY A 11 13.02 -61.72 -22.72
C GLY A 11 12.78 -60.26 -22.37
N GLY A 12 13.71 -59.72 -21.60
CA GLY A 12 13.80 -58.33 -21.27
C GLY A 12 14.14 -57.42 -22.47
N ALA A 13 13.33 -56.37 -22.62
CA ALA A 13 13.74 -55.16 -23.30
C ALA A 13 13.76 -54.08 -22.24
N VAL A 14 14.96 -53.64 -21.83
CA VAL A 14 15.14 -52.45 -21.01
C VAL A 14 14.87 -51.24 -21.88
N THR A 15 13.64 -50.74 -21.84
CA THR A 15 13.31 -49.44 -22.33
C THR A 15 13.71 -48.41 -21.25
N ALA A 16 14.84 -47.74 -21.47
CA ALA A 16 15.22 -46.57 -20.72
C ALA A 16 14.19 -45.48 -20.96
N THR A 17 13.21 -45.38 -20.06
CA THR A 17 12.30 -44.23 -19.99
C THR A 17 13.14 -43.05 -19.52
N LEU A 18 13.60 -42.19 -20.44
CA LEU A 18 14.04 -40.86 -20.15
C LEU A 18 12.87 -40.16 -19.47
N CYS A 19 12.86 -40.14 -18.13
CA CYS A 19 12.07 -39.19 -17.36
C CYS A 19 12.56 -37.79 -17.74
N TRP A 20 11.91 -37.17 -18.72
CA TRP A 20 11.91 -35.74 -18.80
C TRP A 20 11.28 -35.24 -17.50
N LYS A 21 12.14 -34.83 -16.54
CA LYS A 21 11.70 -33.91 -15.51
C LYS A 21 11.23 -32.66 -16.26
N PRO A 22 9.97 -32.23 -16.14
CA PRO A 22 9.63 -30.94 -16.63
C PRO A 22 10.60 -29.97 -15.94
N LEU A 23 11.35 -29.20 -16.70
CA LEU A 23 12.03 -28.02 -16.19
C LEU A 23 10.97 -27.26 -15.43
N ALA A 24 11.10 -27.20 -14.11
CA ALA A 24 10.26 -26.32 -13.31
C ALA A 24 10.44 -24.94 -13.95
N VAL A 25 9.41 -24.45 -14.61
CA VAL A 25 9.38 -23.06 -15.12
C VAL A 25 9.57 -22.23 -13.88
N GLN A 26 10.76 -21.64 -13.75
CA GLN A 26 11.02 -20.75 -12.63
C GLN A 26 10.06 -19.58 -12.79
N ALA A 27 9.29 -19.28 -11.76
CA ALA A 27 8.30 -18.24 -11.72
C ALA A 27 8.91 -16.85 -11.95
N ASP A 28 8.14 -15.89 -12.48
CA ASP A 28 8.55 -14.49 -12.71
C ASP A 28 8.46 -13.67 -11.41
N GLU A 29 8.87 -14.27 -10.30
CA GLU A 29 8.86 -13.68 -8.96
C GLU A 29 9.74 -12.43 -8.89
N GLY A 30 9.23 -11.39 -8.24
CA GLY A 30 10.03 -10.27 -7.76
C GLY A 30 9.47 -8.89 -8.04
N MET A 31 9.60 -8.05 -7.00
CA MET A 31 9.37 -6.61 -7.04
C MET A 31 10.74 -5.93 -7.06
N TRP A 32 11.31 -5.82 -8.25
CA TRP A 32 12.72 -5.47 -8.47
C TRP A 32 13.01 -3.99 -8.31
N LEU A 33 14.20 -3.68 -7.82
CA LEU A 33 14.67 -2.29 -7.75
C LEU A 33 15.04 -1.79 -9.16
N TYR A 34 14.74 -0.53 -9.47
CA TYR A 34 15.07 0.07 -10.77
C TYR A 34 16.57 0.20 -11.03
N ASN A 35 17.40 0.30 -9.99
CA ASN A 35 18.86 0.30 -10.09
C ASN A 35 19.49 -1.10 -10.06
N ALA A 36 18.68 -2.15 -9.87
CA ALA A 36 19.07 -3.55 -9.93
C ALA A 36 18.00 -4.39 -10.65
N PRO A 37 17.65 -4.07 -11.92
CA PRO A 37 16.61 -4.80 -12.65
C PRO A 37 17.11 -6.18 -13.06
N PRO A 38 16.24 -7.19 -13.20
CA PRO A 38 16.63 -8.56 -13.52
C PRO A 38 16.87 -8.78 -15.02
N ARG A 39 17.80 -8.01 -15.61
CA ARG A 39 18.06 -8.00 -17.07
C ARG A 39 18.34 -9.39 -17.64
N LYS A 40 19.20 -10.15 -16.96
CA LYS A 40 19.55 -11.52 -17.40
C LYS A 40 18.34 -12.44 -17.40
N LEU A 41 17.53 -12.37 -16.33
CA LEU A 41 16.31 -13.17 -16.21
C LEU A 41 15.30 -12.85 -17.32
N LEU A 42 15.08 -11.55 -17.59
CA LEU A 42 14.18 -11.09 -18.65
C LEU A 42 14.67 -11.51 -20.04
N GLN A 43 15.99 -11.42 -20.29
CA GLN A 43 16.57 -11.85 -21.57
C GLN A 43 16.45 -13.36 -21.76
N GLU A 44 16.77 -14.16 -20.74
CA GLU A 44 16.76 -15.61 -20.83
C GLU A 44 15.35 -16.19 -20.96
N ARG A 45 14.36 -15.62 -20.29
CA ARG A 45 12.98 -16.16 -20.28
C ARG A 45 12.07 -15.57 -21.33
N HIS A 46 12.21 -14.26 -21.55
CA HIS A 46 11.27 -13.52 -22.39
C HIS A 46 11.90 -12.90 -23.64
N GLY A 47 13.21 -13.07 -23.83
CA GLY A 47 13.92 -12.48 -24.96
C GLY A 47 13.87 -10.94 -24.95
N PHE A 48 13.78 -10.33 -23.76
CA PHE A 48 13.68 -8.90 -23.59
C PHE A 48 14.76 -8.37 -22.64
N GLU A 49 15.50 -7.37 -23.09
CA GLU A 49 16.48 -6.67 -22.26
C GLU A 49 16.11 -5.18 -22.20
N PRO A 50 15.60 -4.69 -21.04
CA PRO A 50 15.24 -3.28 -20.91
C PRO A 50 16.48 -2.40 -21.01
N SER A 51 16.46 -1.42 -21.92
CA SER A 51 17.52 -0.40 -22.02
C SER A 51 17.49 0.53 -20.80
N SER A 52 18.60 1.20 -20.53
CA SER A 52 18.64 2.19 -19.43
C SER A 52 17.67 3.36 -19.68
N ALA A 53 17.50 3.76 -20.92
CA ALA A 53 16.53 4.81 -21.31
C ALA A 53 15.07 4.36 -21.08
N TRP A 54 14.75 3.09 -21.38
CA TRP A 54 13.44 2.52 -21.11
C TRP A 54 13.15 2.50 -19.60
N LEU A 55 14.11 2.03 -18.80
CA LEU A 55 13.97 2.00 -17.33
C LEU A 55 13.81 3.41 -16.74
N GLU A 56 14.62 4.36 -17.19
CA GLU A 56 14.53 5.75 -16.73
C GLU A 56 13.19 6.39 -17.11
N HIS A 57 12.72 6.14 -18.34
CA HIS A 57 11.44 6.65 -18.81
C HIS A 57 10.28 6.14 -17.95
N ILE A 58 10.18 4.83 -17.71
CA ILE A 58 9.12 4.24 -16.89
C ILE A 58 9.23 4.69 -15.43
N GLN A 59 10.46 4.72 -14.86
CA GLN A 59 10.69 5.21 -13.50
C GLN A 59 10.15 6.63 -13.31
N LYS A 60 10.49 7.55 -14.21
CA LYS A 60 10.13 8.97 -14.09
C LYS A 60 8.68 9.27 -14.52
N SER A 61 8.03 8.33 -15.21
CA SER A 61 6.58 8.40 -15.48
C SER A 61 5.73 7.91 -14.32
N SER A 62 6.30 7.13 -13.38
CA SER A 62 5.59 6.51 -12.27
C SER A 62 5.53 7.42 -11.05
N ILE A 63 4.40 7.44 -10.37
CA ILE A 63 4.07 8.38 -9.30
C ILE A 63 3.67 7.62 -8.04
N ARG A 64 4.20 8.05 -6.87
CA ARG A 64 3.74 7.63 -5.55
C ARG A 64 2.77 8.66 -4.98
N PHE A 65 1.60 8.20 -4.58
CA PHE A 65 0.61 8.99 -3.84
C PHE A 65 0.89 8.91 -2.34
N ASN A 66 0.85 10.03 -1.62
CA ASN A 66 0.98 10.02 -0.16
C ASN A 66 -0.20 9.32 0.53
N SER A 67 -1.36 9.26 -0.11
CA SER A 67 -2.56 8.55 0.35
C SER A 67 -2.43 7.02 0.33
N GLY A 68 -1.36 6.44 -0.29
CA GLY A 68 -1.08 5.01 -0.21
C GLY A 68 -1.18 4.22 -1.51
N GLY A 69 -1.24 4.88 -2.66
CA GLY A 69 -1.31 4.26 -3.98
C GLY A 69 -0.21 4.71 -4.93
N SER A 70 -0.37 4.31 -6.17
CA SER A 70 0.50 4.62 -7.31
C SER A 70 -0.29 5.33 -8.40
N GLY A 71 0.41 5.84 -9.39
CA GLY A 71 -0.14 6.40 -10.61
C GLY A 71 0.93 6.61 -11.66
N SER A 72 0.56 7.21 -12.78
CA SER A 72 1.52 7.58 -13.82
C SER A 72 1.10 8.83 -14.58
N PHE A 73 2.09 9.59 -15.05
CA PHE A 73 1.84 10.61 -16.07
C PHE A 73 1.49 9.95 -17.41
N VAL A 74 0.46 10.50 -18.06
CA VAL A 74 -0.07 10.02 -19.35
C VAL A 74 -0.22 11.13 -20.39
N SER A 75 0.23 12.35 -20.07
CA SER A 75 0.36 13.44 -21.06
C SER A 75 1.52 14.38 -20.70
N GLU A 76 2.00 15.14 -21.70
CA GLU A 76 3.02 16.18 -21.53
C GLU A 76 2.53 17.37 -20.71
N ASP A 77 1.18 17.50 -20.53
CA ASP A 77 0.50 18.58 -19.81
C ASP A 77 0.08 18.16 -18.39
N GLY A 78 0.81 17.24 -17.79
CA GLY A 78 0.68 16.90 -16.39
C GLY A 78 -0.53 16.04 -16.04
N LEU A 79 -1.25 15.45 -17.03
CA LEU A 79 -2.35 14.52 -16.75
C LEU A 79 -1.82 13.23 -16.15
N ILE A 80 -2.49 12.78 -15.10
CA ILE A 80 -2.12 11.62 -14.30
C ILE A 80 -3.30 10.66 -14.23
N ILE A 81 -3.04 9.37 -14.34
CA ILE A 81 -4.02 8.33 -14.07
C ILE A 81 -3.65 7.56 -12.79
N SER A 82 -4.65 7.30 -11.97
CA SER A 82 -4.64 6.41 -10.82
C SER A 82 -5.97 5.68 -10.71
N ASN A 83 -6.23 4.97 -9.62
CA ASN A 83 -7.52 4.35 -9.38
C ASN A 83 -8.52 5.31 -8.74
N HIS A 84 -9.82 5.02 -8.90
CA HIS A 84 -10.90 5.69 -8.18
C HIS A 84 -10.72 5.53 -6.66
N HIS A 85 -10.44 4.31 -6.18
CA HIS A 85 -10.28 4.08 -4.76
C HIS A 85 -9.01 4.74 -4.17
N VAL A 86 -7.98 5.03 -4.96
CA VAL A 86 -6.82 5.84 -4.54
C VAL A 86 -7.20 7.32 -4.42
N GLY A 87 -8.10 7.79 -5.30
CA GLY A 87 -8.61 9.16 -5.31
C GLY A 87 -9.88 9.38 -4.49
N SER A 88 -10.45 8.33 -3.88
CA SER A 88 -11.74 8.42 -3.20
C SER A 88 -11.72 9.31 -1.96
N ASP A 89 -10.58 9.38 -1.27
CA ASP A 89 -10.37 10.30 -0.14
C ASP A 89 -10.45 11.77 -0.60
N ASP A 90 -9.79 12.11 -1.73
CA ASP A 90 -9.89 13.46 -2.32
C ASP A 90 -11.31 13.77 -2.77
N LEU A 91 -12.00 12.82 -3.43
CA LEU A 91 -13.42 12.96 -3.80
C LEU A 91 -14.29 13.20 -2.57
N GLN A 92 -14.06 12.45 -1.49
CA GLN A 92 -14.79 12.59 -0.23
C GLN A 92 -14.57 13.96 0.42
N LYS A 93 -13.32 14.46 0.46
CA LYS A 93 -12.94 15.73 1.06
C LYS A 93 -13.55 16.95 0.37
N ILE A 94 -13.76 16.88 -0.95
CA ILE A 94 -14.38 17.96 -1.73
C ILE A 94 -15.91 17.79 -1.91
N SER A 95 -16.48 16.69 -1.38
CA SER A 95 -17.92 16.44 -1.39
C SER A 95 -18.63 17.14 -0.23
N ASP A 96 -19.88 17.55 -0.47
CA ASP A 96 -20.77 18.14 0.52
C ASP A 96 -22.18 17.52 0.43
N GLU A 97 -23.13 18.00 1.23
CA GLU A 97 -24.53 17.50 1.22
C GLU A 97 -25.24 17.64 -0.13
N LYS A 98 -24.78 18.54 -1.01
CA LYS A 98 -25.37 18.80 -2.33
C LYS A 98 -24.64 18.06 -3.44
N HIS A 99 -23.36 17.72 -3.22
CA HIS A 99 -22.47 17.16 -4.23
C HIS A 99 -21.72 15.97 -3.64
N ASP A 100 -22.15 14.77 -3.92
CA ASP A 100 -21.45 13.53 -3.54
C ASP A 100 -20.64 13.02 -4.74
N TYR A 101 -19.40 13.52 -4.87
CA TYR A 101 -18.52 13.17 -5.99
C TYR A 101 -18.02 11.70 -5.95
N VAL A 102 -18.07 11.05 -4.81
CA VAL A 102 -17.80 9.62 -4.71
C VAL A 102 -18.93 8.83 -5.36
N ARG A 103 -20.21 9.19 -5.03
CA ARG A 103 -21.38 8.50 -5.56
C ARG A 103 -21.64 8.86 -7.03
N ASP A 104 -21.58 10.14 -7.37
CA ASP A 104 -22.07 10.66 -8.65
C ASP A 104 -20.97 10.79 -9.72
N GLY A 105 -19.71 10.63 -9.31
CA GLY A 105 -18.54 10.90 -10.13
C GLY A 105 -18.23 12.39 -10.27
N PHE A 106 -17.12 12.69 -10.95
CA PHE A 106 -16.66 14.06 -11.22
C PHE A 106 -16.10 14.18 -12.64
N HIS A 107 -16.38 15.28 -13.32
CA HIS A 107 -15.78 15.58 -14.61
C HIS A 107 -15.60 17.10 -14.78
N ALA A 108 -14.37 17.57 -14.72
CA ALA A 108 -14.00 18.93 -15.11
C ALA A 108 -13.97 19.05 -16.64
N ARG A 109 -14.88 19.81 -17.21
CA ARG A 109 -14.94 20.01 -18.67
C ARG A 109 -13.96 21.07 -19.16
N THR A 110 -13.48 21.90 -18.25
CA THR A 110 -12.48 22.94 -18.50
C THR A 110 -11.42 22.93 -17.40
N ARG A 111 -10.26 23.51 -17.68
CA ARG A 111 -9.18 23.68 -16.68
C ARG A 111 -9.62 24.45 -15.43
N ALA A 112 -10.56 25.37 -15.58
CA ALA A 112 -11.09 26.17 -14.46
C ALA A 112 -11.97 25.36 -13.50
N GLU A 113 -12.56 24.26 -13.98
CA GLU A 113 -13.39 23.36 -13.19
C GLU A 113 -12.58 22.29 -12.47
N GLU A 114 -11.29 22.11 -12.80
CA GLU A 114 -10.41 21.16 -12.10
C GLU A 114 -10.29 21.56 -10.63
N LYS A 115 -10.68 20.66 -9.72
CA LYS A 115 -10.74 20.92 -8.27
C LYS A 115 -9.44 20.55 -7.59
N ARG A 116 -8.88 21.47 -6.82
CA ARG A 116 -7.67 21.22 -6.03
C ARG A 116 -7.93 20.18 -4.95
N CYS A 117 -7.06 19.16 -4.88
CA CYS A 117 -6.98 18.22 -3.77
C CYS A 117 -6.35 18.93 -2.56
N LEU A 118 -6.93 18.74 -1.36
CA LEU A 118 -6.61 19.59 -0.20
C LEU A 118 -5.23 19.31 0.40
N ASP A 119 -4.82 18.03 0.41
CA ASP A 119 -3.61 17.54 1.08
C ASP A 119 -2.91 16.41 0.29
N LEU A 120 -3.22 16.29 -1.00
CA LEU A 120 -2.60 15.31 -1.88
C LEU A 120 -1.18 15.75 -2.24
N GLU A 121 -0.22 14.86 -1.98
CA GLU A 121 1.17 14.99 -2.39
C GLU A 121 1.54 13.84 -3.32
N LEU A 122 2.12 14.17 -4.46
CA LEU A 122 2.64 13.24 -5.45
C LEU A 122 4.17 13.28 -5.48
N ASN A 123 4.79 12.11 -5.52
CA ASN A 123 6.24 11.98 -5.50
C ASN A 123 6.72 11.15 -6.70
N VAL A 124 7.61 11.71 -7.51
CA VAL A 124 8.25 11.07 -8.67
C VAL A 124 9.69 10.77 -8.34
N LEU A 125 10.10 9.51 -8.44
CA LEU A 125 11.48 9.08 -8.16
C LEU A 125 12.44 9.53 -9.26
N MET A 126 13.32 10.49 -8.93
CA MET A 126 14.30 11.06 -9.87
C MET A 126 15.60 10.28 -9.89
N SER A 127 16.11 9.88 -8.72
CA SER A 127 17.37 9.13 -8.63
C SER A 127 17.48 8.28 -7.37
N MET A 128 18.35 7.28 -7.43
CA MET A 128 18.71 6.39 -6.32
C MET A 128 20.23 6.35 -6.18
N GLU A 129 20.71 6.30 -4.94
CA GLU A 129 22.13 6.22 -4.61
C GLU A 129 22.34 5.24 -3.46
N ASP A 130 23.31 4.33 -3.58
CA ASP A 130 23.68 3.43 -2.49
C ASP A 130 24.49 4.22 -1.42
N VAL A 131 23.95 4.30 -0.21
CA VAL A 131 24.58 4.97 0.94
C VAL A 131 24.87 3.99 2.08
N THR A 132 24.85 2.68 1.79
CA THR A 132 25.01 1.59 2.77
C THR A 132 26.29 1.74 3.59
N SER A 133 27.43 1.98 2.92
CA SER A 133 28.72 2.13 3.61
C SER A 133 28.72 3.32 4.57
N ARG A 134 28.09 4.43 4.18
CA ARG A 134 27.99 5.64 5.01
C ARG A 134 27.11 5.41 6.24
N VAL A 135 25.98 4.72 6.06
CA VAL A 135 25.06 4.39 7.17
C VAL A 135 25.70 3.41 8.14
N ASN A 136 26.35 2.35 7.63
CA ASN A 136 26.97 1.34 8.45
C ASN A 136 28.19 1.87 9.23
N ALA A 137 28.97 2.78 8.66
CA ALA A 137 30.12 3.40 9.33
C ALA A 137 29.75 4.20 10.59
N ALA A 138 28.51 4.66 10.71
CA ALA A 138 28.02 5.38 11.89
C ALA A 138 27.69 4.43 13.06
N VAL A 139 27.41 3.16 12.79
CA VAL A 139 27.07 2.17 13.81
C VAL A 139 28.32 1.37 14.18
N LYS A 140 29.02 1.84 15.20
CA LYS A 140 30.27 1.20 15.66
C LYS A 140 29.99 -0.15 16.36
N PRO A 141 30.92 -1.11 16.27
CA PRO A 141 30.83 -2.34 17.05
C PRO A 141 30.74 -2.04 18.56
N GLY A 142 29.96 -2.80 19.29
CA GLY A 142 29.81 -2.69 20.74
C GLY A 142 28.77 -1.70 21.24
N LEU A 143 28.10 -0.95 20.35
CA LEU A 143 26.97 -0.12 20.74
C LEU A 143 25.78 -0.99 21.18
N SER A 144 25.06 -0.53 22.21
CA SER A 144 23.74 -1.08 22.53
C SER A 144 22.76 -0.85 21.37
N ALA A 145 21.65 -1.57 21.35
CA ALA A 145 20.63 -1.38 20.31
C ALA A 145 20.05 0.06 20.29
N GLU A 146 19.88 0.67 21.46
CA GLU A 146 19.41 2.07 21.58
C GLU A 146 20.43 3.07 21.02
N GLU A 147 21.73 2.90 21.35
CA GLU A 147 22.81 3.75 20.82
C GLU A 147 22.96 3.56 19.31
N ALA A 148 22.91 2.33 18.82
CA ALA A 148 22.97 1.98 17.40
C ALA A 148 21.79 2.59 16.63
N PHE A 149 20.56 2.47 17.16
CA PHE A 149 19.37 3.11 16.59
C PHE A 149 19.55 4.63 16.49
N THR A 150 20.04 5.26 17.57
CA THR A 150 20.27 6.72 17.61
C THR A 150 21.32 7.16 16.59
N ALA A 151 22.45 6.45 16.52
CA ALA A 151 23.53 6.75 15.57
C ALA A 151 23.06 6.57 14.11
N ARG A 152 22.35 5.48 13.82
CA ARG A 152 21.80 5.21 12.50
C ARG A 152 20.79 6.27 12.08
N ARG A 153 19.86 6.60 12.96
CA ARG A 153 18.84 7.64 12.72
C ARG A 153 19.48 9.00 12.43
N ALA A 154 20.51 9.36 13.19
CA ALA A 154 21.21 10.63 13.02
C ALA A 154 21.93 10.72 11.66
N VAL A 155 22.65 9.66 11.24
CA VAL A 155 23.36 9.68 9.96
C VAL A 155 22.39 9.65 8.78
N MET A 156 21.29 8.89 8.86
CA MET A 156 20.26 8.90 7.80
C MET A 156 19.65 10.29 7.64
N ALA A 157 19.28 10.96 8.73
CA ALA A 157 18.77 12.33 8.70
C ALA A 157 19.79 13.34 8.16
N ALA A 158 21.08 13.15 8.46
CA ALA A 158 22.14 14.00 7.91
C ALA A 158 22.29 13.83 6.40
N ILE A 159 22.21 12.58 5.89
CA ILE A 159 22.24 12.26 4.45
C ILE A 159 21.03 12.89 3.75
N GLU A 160 19.83 12.74 4.31
CA GLU A 160 18.59 13.30 3.78
C GLU A 160 18.66 14.83 3.70
N LYS A 161 19.10 15.48 4.77
CA LYS A 161 19.25 16.94 4.84
C LYS A 161 20.27 17.46 3.83
N GLU A 162 21.48 16.88 3.80
CA GLU A 162 22.53 17.23 2.83
C GLU A 162 22.04 17.12 1.40
N SER A 163 21.31 16.05 1.09
CA SER A 163 20.75 15.84 -0.23
C SER A 163 19.67 16.87 -0.57
N LEU A 164 18.76 17.17 0.35
CA LEU A 164 17.73 18.20 0.19
C LEU A 164 18.35 19.58 -0.05
N GLU A 165 19.33 19.98 0.75
CA GLU A 165 20.01 21.27 0.62
C GLU A 165 20.77 21.40 -0.72
N LYS A 166 21.37 20.29 -1.21
CA LYS A 166 22.14 20.27 -2.45
C LYS A 166 21.27 20.25 -3.70
N THR A 167 20.12 19.55 -3.64
CA THR A 167 19.33 19.24 -4.85
C THR A 167 17.97 19.92 -4.88
N GLY A 168 17.47 20.41 -3.74
CA GLY A 168 16.09 20.89 -3.60
C GLY A 168 15.03 19.76 -3.69
N LEU A 169 15.47 18.50 -3.84
CA LEU A 169 14.56 17.35 -3.95
C LEU A 169 14.29 16.74 -2.59
N ARG A 170 13.04 16.33 -2.35
CA ARG A 170 12.73 15.48 -1.20
C ARG A 170 13.63 14.25 -1.21
N SER A 171 14.23 13.96 -0.08
CA SER A 171 15.26 12.92 0.03
C SER A 171 14.95 12.02 1.21
N ASP A 172 14.81 10.72 0.94
CA ASP A 172 14.50 9.69 1.93
C ASP A 172 15.57 8.58 1.87
N VAL A 173 16.18 8.21 3.00
CA VAL A 173 17.03 7.01 3.09
C VAL A 173 16.15 5.80 3.34
N VAL A 174 16.09 4.91 2.35
CA VAL A 174 15.28 3.70 2.36
C VAL A 174 16.11 2.52 2.86
N THR A 175 15.56 1.79 3.83
CA THR A 175 16.13 0.53 4.33
C THR A 175 15.64 -0.63 3.47
N LEU A 176 16.56 -1.42 2.93
CA LEU A 176 16.30 -2.57 2.07
C LEU A 176 16.87 -3.84 2.73
N TYR A 177 16.31 -5.02 2.37
CA TYR A 177 16.70 -6.32 2.92
C TYR A 177 16.76 -6.30 4.45
N GLN A 178 15.74 -5.71 5.09
CA GLN A 178 15.60 -5.59 6.55
C GLN A 178 16.82 -4.94 7.25
N GLY A 179 17.60 -4.13 6.53
CA GLY A 179 18.81 -3.47 7.04
C GLY A 179 20.13 -3.93 6.39
N GLY A 180 20.05 -4.83 5.40
CA GLY A 180 21.22 -5.25 4.61
C GLY A 180 21.77 -4.15 3.71
N LEU A 181 20.91 -3.29 3.16
CA LEU A 181 21.29 -2.17 2.30
C LEU A 181 20.51 -0.90 2.67
N TYR A 182 21.09 0.26 2.31
CA TYR A 182 20.48 1.59 2.49
C TYR A 182 20.67 2.40 1.20
N HIS A 183 19.56 2.82 0.60
CA HIS A 183 19.59 3.66 -0.59
C HIS A 183 18.96 5.03 -0.32
N LEU A 184 19.60 6.09 -0.80
CA LEU A 184 19.05 7.44 -0.81
C LEU A 184 18.19 7.62 -2.07
N TYR A 185 16.90 7.86 -1.88
CA TYR A 185 15.92 8.12 -2.94
C TYR A 185 15.60 9.61 -2.98
N ARG A 186 15.65 10.22 -4.17
CA ARG A 186 15.35 11.64 -4.37
C ARG A 186 14.09 11.78 -5.21
N PHE A 187 13.15 12.56 -4.71
CA PHE A 187 11.82 12.71 -5.33
C PHE A 187 11.57 14.15 -5.76
N LYS A 188 11.05 14.34 -6.97
CA LYS A 188 10.34 15.56 -7.33
C LYS A 188 8.92 15.46 -6.78
N ARG A 189 8.48 16.52 -6.10
CA ARG A 189 7.20 16.55 -5.39
C ARG A 189 6.25 17.52 -6.08
N TYR A 190 4.96 17.16 -6.12
CA TYR A 190 3.86 18.01 -6.58
C TYR A 190 2.79 18.08 -5.49
N THR A 191 2.35 19.30 -5.12
CA THR A 191 1.35 19.60 -4.08
C THR A 191 0.20 20.49 -4.57
N ASP A 192 0.28 21.06 -5.78
CA ASP A 192 -0.88 21.60 -6.49
C ASP A 192 -1.35 20.50 -7.47
N VAL A 193 -2.15 19.58 -6.95
CA VAL A 193 -2.75 18.49 -7.70
C VAL A 193 -4.24 18.74 -7.77
N ARG A 194 -4.81 18.55 -8.96
CA ARG A 194 -6.23 18.80 -9.17
C ARG A 194 -6.91 17.59 -9.76
N LEU A 195 -8.11 17.32 -9.26
CA LEU A 195 -9.01 16.32 -9.77
C LEU A 195 -9.55 16.74 -11.12
N VAL A 196 -9.48 15.86 -12.12
CA VAL A 196 -9.95 16.08 -13.49
C VAL A 196 -11.18 15.23 -13.79
N PHE A 197 -11.12 13.93 -13.46
CA PHE A 197 -12.20 12.99 -13.75
C PHE A 197 -12.19 11.83 -12.75
N ALA A 198 -13.38 11.41 -12.35
CA ALA A 198 -13.64 10.14 -11.70
C ALA A 198 -15.02 9.62 -12.12
N PRO A 199 -15.18 8.33 -12.44
CA PRO A 199 -16.50 7.75 -12.62
C PRO A 199 -17.25 7.72 -11.29
N GLU A 200 -18.53 7.42 -11.32
CA GLU A 200 -19.30 7.06 -10.13
C GLU A 200 -18.75 5.78 -9.50
N GLN A 201 -18.76 5.72 -8.17
CA GLN A 201 -18.24 4.57 -7.43
C GLN A 201 -18.87 3.24 -7.87
N GLN A 202 -20.16 3.26 -8.24
CA GLN A 202 -20.86 2.05 -8.69
C GLN A 202 -20.29 1.46 -9.98
N ALA A 203 -19.62 2.26 -10.83
CA ALA A 203 -18.90 1.77 -12.00
C ALA A 203 -17.42 1.47 -11.67
N ALA A 204 -16.83 2.23 -10.73
CA ALA A 204 -15.44 2.06 -10.34
C ALA A 204 -15.21 0.83 -9.46
N PHE A 205 -16.20 0.48 -8.64
CA PHE A 205 -16.18 -0.65 -7.69
C PHE A 205 -17.47 -1.46 -7.84
N TYR A 206 -17.68 -1.99 -9.04
CA TYR A 206 -18.86 -2.76 -9.39
C TYR A 206 -18.87 -4.12 -8.67
N GLY A 207 -20.03 -4.51 -8.13
CA GLY A 207 -20.17 -5.71 -7.32
C GLY A 207 -19.75 -5.52 -5.84
N GLY A 208 -19.10 -4.41 -5.49
CA GLY A 208 -18.79 -4.04 -4.11
C GLY A 208 -17.90 -5.05 -3.36
N ASP A 209 -18.04 -5.12 -2.02
CA ASP A 209 -17.27 -6.05 -1.19
C ASP A 209 -17.41 -7.53 -1.58
N PRO A 210 -18.57 -8.04 -2.06
CA PRO A 210 -18.67 -9.41 -2.60
C PRO A 210 -17.68 -9.73 -3.70
N ASP A 211 -17.50 -8.85 -4.69
CA ASP A 211 -16.58 -9.06 -5.81
C ASP A 211 -15.13 -8.54 -5.55
N ASN A 212 -14.88 -7.88 -4.43
CA ASN A 212 -13.54 -7.43 -4.04
C ASN A 212 -12.58 -8.61 -3.89
N PHE A 213 -11.38 -8.55 -4.48
CA PHE A 213 -10.43 -9.66 -4.61
C PHE A 213 -10.95 -10.89 -5.35
N GLU A 214 -11.98 -10.76 -6.18
CA GLU A 214 -12.50 -11.85 -6.99
C GLU A 214 -12.18 -11.65 -8.48
N TYR A 215 -12.28 -12.73 -9.27
CA TYR A 215 -12.22 -12.69 -10.72
C TYR A 215 -13.15 -13.78 -11.31
N PRO A 216 -13.95 -13.52 -12.37
CA PRO A 216 -13.95 -12.34 -13.26
C PRO A 216 -14.43 -11.05 -12.63
N ARG A 217 -13.85 -9.91 -13.02
CA ARG A 217 -14.12 -8.57 -12.50
C ARG A 217 -14.57 -7.62 -13.62
N PHE A 218 -15.34 -6.55 -13.26
CA PHE A 218 -15.91 -5.60 -14.22
C PHE A 218 -15.87 -4.16 -13.67
N ASP A 219 -14.70 -3.69 -13.26
CA ASP A 219 -14.50 -2.38 -12.63
C ASP A 219 -13.87 -1.39 -13.60
N LEU A 220 -14.41 -0.17 -13.63
CA LEU A 220 -13.76 1.00 -14.21
C LEU A 220 -13.06 1.79 -13.10
N ASP A 221 -12.14 1.16 -12.40
CA ASP A 221 -11.46 1.75 -11.24
C ASP A 221 -10.35 2.70 -11.69
N ILE A 222 -10.73 3.89 -12.14
CA ILE A 222 -9.83 4.94 -12.60
C ILE A 222 -10.16 6.28 -11.95
N CYS A 223 -9.15 7.12 -11.78
CA CYS A 223 -9.28 8.52 -11.41
C CYS A 223 -8.18 9.31 -12.14
N LEU A 224 -8.55 10.46 -12.72
CA LEU A 224 -7.61 11.31 -13.42
C LEU A 224 -7.37 12.59 -12.62
N PHE A 225 -6.10 12.93 -12.49
CA PHE A 225 -5.63 14.14 -11.84
C PHE A 225 -4.75 14.94 -12.78
N ARG A 226 -4.41 16.16 -12.39
CA ARG A 226 -3.41 16.95 -13.07
C ARG A 226 -2.49 17.64 -12.08
N ALA A 227 -1.19 17.50 -12.33
CA ALA A 227 -0.17 18.23 -11.59
C ALA A 227 -0.04 19.67 -12.14
N TYR A 228 0.12 20.62 -11.23
CA TYR A 228 0.33 22.03 -11.53
C TYR A 228 1.64 22.53 -10.94
N GLU A 229 2.29 23.45 -11.66
CA GLU A 229 3.45 24.21 -11.20
C GLU A 229 3.21 25.68 -11.51
N ASN A 230 3.37 26.55 -10.52
CA ASN A 230 3.17 28.01 -10.67
C ASN A 230 1.79 28.39 -11.29
N GLY A 231 0.74 27.65 -10.89
CA GLY A 231 -0.63 27.88 -11.34
C GLY A 231 -0.93 27.44 -12.79
N LYS A 232 -0.02 26.72 -13.43
CA LYS A 232 -0.20 26.16 -14.79
C LYS A 232 0.00 24.63 -14.74
N PRO A 233 -0.61 23.88 -15.69
CA PRO A 233 -0.31 22.47 -15.86
C PRO A 233 1.20 22.24 -15.95
N ALA A 234 1.72 21.29 -15.19
CA ALA A 234 3.12 20.95 -15.19
C ALA A 234 3.54 20.40 -16.54
N LYS A 235 4.70 20.79 -17.05
CA LYS A 235 5.27 20.22 -18.27
C LYS A 235 6.08 18.98 -17.92
N ILE A 236 5.69 17.85 -18.51
CA ILE A 236 6.22 16.51 -18.21
C ILE A 236 6.98 15.97 -19.40
N GLU A 237 8.25 15.66 -19.19
CA GLU A 237 9.11 15.05 -20.19
C GLU A 237 8.86 13.54 -20.32
N HIS A 238 8.66 12.85 -19.17
CA HIS A 238 8.47 11.41 -19.10
C HIS A 238 7.01 11.11 -18.78
N TYR A 239 6.21 10.72 -19.77
CA TYR A 239 4.83 10.26 -19.63
C TYR A 239 4.60 9.03 -20.52
N LEU A 240 3.73 8.15 -20.10
CA LEU A 240 3.43 6.91 -20.80
C LEU A 240 2.51 7.18 -22.00
N LYS A 241 2.94 6.73 -23.17
CA LYS A 241 2.11 6.75 -24.37
C LYS A 241 1.01 5.67 -24.25
N TRP A 242 -0.16 6.00 -24.69
CA TRP A 242 -1.30 5.10 -24.65
C TRP A 242 -1.23 4.05 -25.76
N SER A 243 -1.38 2.76 -25.42
CA SER A 243 -1.49 1.68 -26.41
C SER A 243 -2.94 1.59 -26.92
N PRO A 244 -3.19 1.78 -28.23
CA PRO A 244 -4.53 1.62 -28.77
C PRO A 244 -4.95 0.15 -28.90
N GLN A 245 -4.03 -0.80 -28.86
CA GLN A 245 -4.29 -2.22 -28.99
C GLN A 245 -4.60 -2.90 -27.65
N GLY A 246 -4.29 -2.23 -26.52
CA GLY A 246 -4.38 -2.85 -25.20
C GLY A 246 -3.34 -3.95 -25.03
N VAL A 247 -3.76 -5.10 -24.44
CA VAL A 247 -2.90 -6.24 -24.15
C VAL A 247 -3.43 -7.51 -24.81
N SER A 248 -2.52 -8.40 -25.24
CA SER A 248 -2.82 -9.69 -25.83
C SER A 248 -2.56 -10.84 -24.85
N GLU A 249 -3.20 -11.99 -25.06
CA GLU A 249 -2.94 -13.19 -24.26
C GLU A 249 -1.48 -13.65 -24.38
N ASN A 250 -0.85 -13.99 -23.25
CA ASN A 250 0.56 -14.34 -23.12
C ASN A 250 1.55 -13.23 -23.48
N GLU A 251 1.10 -12.00 -23.59
CA GLU A 251 1.99 -10.85 -23.75
C GLU A 251 2.74 -10.58 -22.44
N LEU A 252 4.07 -10.30 -22.56
CA LEU A 252 4.87 -9.86 -21.43
C LEU A 252 4.50 -8.41 -21.10
N VAL A 253 4.08 -8.21 -19.87
CA VAL A 253 3.74 -6.89 -19.31
C VAL A 253 4.59 -6.59 -18.09
N PHE A 254 4.76 -5.30 -17.84
CA PHE A 254 5.50 -4.78 -16.69
C PHE A 254 4.60 -3.90 -15.83
N VAL A 255 4.72 -4.04 -14.52
CA VAL A 255 4.04 -3.19 -13.54
C VAL A 255 5.06 -2.31 -12.85
N SER A 256 4.90 -0.99 -12.96
CA SER A 256 5.75 0.00 -12.31
C SER A 256 4.99 0.70 -11.20
N GLY A 257 5.26 0.36 -9.94
CA GLY A 257 4.47 0.88 -8.84
C GLY A 257 5.15 0.82 -7.49
N HIS A 258 4.38 1.15 -6.46
CA HIS A 258 4.86 1.28 -5.09
C HIS A 258 4.19 0.22 -4.20
N PRO A 259 4.62 -1.06 -4.26
CA PRO A 259 4.09 -2.10 -3.40
C PRO A 259 4.33 -1.73 -1.94
N GLY A 260 3.31 -1.85 -1.11
CA GLY A 260 3.31 -1.36 0.26
C GLY A 260 4.28 -2.11 1.16
N HIS A 261 4.00 -3.38 1.40
CA HIS A 261 4.80 -4.24 2.26
C HIS A 261 4.64 -5.70 1.87
N THR A 262 5.72 -6.48 2.00
CA THR A 262 5.72 -7.94 1.96
C THR A 262 6.51 -8.50 3.14
N SER A 263 6.19 -9.74 3.51
CA SER A 263 6.76 -10.45 4.65
C SER A 263 7.53 -11.70 4.21
N ARG A 264 8.07 -11.69 2.99
CA ARG A 264 8.75 -12.87 2.39
C ARG A 264 10.06 -13.17 3.05
N GLN A 265 10.76 -12.15 3.54
CA GLN A 265 12.06 -12.29 4.19
C GLN A 265 11.97 -12.48 5.70
N LEU A 266 10.77 -12.45 6.29
CA LEU A 266 10.59 -12.67 7.71
C LEU A 266 10.93 -14.12 8.10
N VAL A 267 11.60 -14.28 9.24
CA VAL A 267 11.86 -15.58 9.85
C VAL A 267 10.58 -16.19 10.40
N THR A 268 10.56 -17.50 10.51
CA THR A 268 9.37 -18.28 10.90
C THR A 268 8.72 -17.80 12.20
N THR A 269 9.54 -17.43 13.21
CA THR A 269 9.03 -16.93 14.50
C THR A 269 8.17 -15.66 14.36
N GLU A 270 8.52 -14.76 13.43
CA GLU A 270 7.71 -13.56 13.19
C GLU A 270 6.43 -13.87 12.42
N LEU A 271 6.48 -14.82 11.47
CA LEU A 271 5.28 -15.29 10.77
C LEU A 271 4.28 -15.96 11.73
N GLU A 272 4.79 -16.75 12.69
CA GLU A 272 3.97 -17.34 13.75
C GLU A 272 3.33 -16.27 14.64
N TYR A 273 4.05 -15.20 14.97
CA TYR A 273 3.47 -14.04 15.68
C TYR A 273 2.37 -13.33 14.88
N LEU A 274 2.57 -13.13 13.57
CA LEU A 274 1.54 -12.54 12.70
C LEU A 274 0.28 -13.40 12.69
N ARG A 275 0.42 -14.73 12.52
CA ARG A 275 -0.67 -15.70 12.49
C ARG A 275 -1.43 -15.78 13.83
N ASP A 276 -0.71 -15.86 14.94
CA ASP A 276 -1.30 -16.24 16.22
C ASP A 276 -1.78 -15.03 17.04
N GLN A 277 -1.24 -13.84 16.80
CA GLN A 277 -1.52 -12.65 17.61
C GLN A 277 -1.92 -11.43 16.80
N SER A 278 -1.10 -11.03 15.80
CA SER A 278 -1.29 -9.75 15.10
C SER A 278 -2.56 -9.73 14.26
N PHE A 279 -2.74 -10.71 13.38
CA PHE A 279 -3.93 -10.77 12.51
C PHE A 279 -5.23 -11.04 13.29
N PRO A 280 -5.29 -11.95 14.27
CA PRO A 280 -6.48 -12.10 15.11
C PRO A 280 -6.89 -10.81 15.83
N TYR A 281 -5.95 -10.07 16.40
CA TYR A 281 -6.23 -8.77 17.02
C TYR A 281 -6.77 -7.74 15.99
N ALA A 282 -6.11 -7.66 14.83
CA ALA A 282 -6.53 -6.74 13.77
C ALA A 282 -7.95 -7.06 13.26
N LEU A 283 -8.27 -8.34 13.05
CA LEU A 283 -9.59 -8.78 12.60
C LEU A 283 -10.69 -8.48 13.62
N GLN A 284 -10.45 -8.74 14.92
CA GLN A 284 -11.40 -8.36 15.96
C GLN A 284 -11.76 -6.87 15.91
N ARG A 285 -10.74 -6.01 15.73
CA ARG A 285 -10.92 -4.57 15.64
C ARG A 285 -11.66 -4.17 14.37
N LEU A 286 -11.31 -4.75 13.23
CA LEU A 286 -11.91 -4.43 11.93
C LEU A 286 -13.39 -4.83 11.88
N HIS A 287 -13.75 -6.02 12.32
CA HIS A 287 -15.17 -6.44 12.43
C HIS A 287 -15.98 -5.48 13.31
N ARG A 288 -15.42 -5.06 14.46
CA ARG A 288 -16.08 -4.08 15.33
C ARG A 288 -16.31 -2.74 14.61
N LEU A 289 -15.31 -2.24 13.87
CA LEU A 289 -15.42 -0.99 13.12
C LEU A 289 -16.43 -1.12 11.97
N GLU A 290 -16.45 -2.23 11.26
CA GLU A 290 -17.41 -2.48 10.19
C GLU A 290 -18.86 -2.43 10.69
N VAL A 291 -19.16 -3.12 11.80
CA VAL A 291 -20.49 -3.07 12.44
C VAL A 291 -20.85 -1.64 12.86
N LEU A 292 -19.90 -0.90 13.46
CA LEU A 292 -20.12 0.49 13.87
C LEU A 292 -20.47 1.38 12.68
N LEU A 293 -19.67 1.31 11.62
CA LEU A 293 -19.81 2.16 10.42
C LEU A 293 -21.09 1.80 9.66
N THR A 294 -21.41 0.52 9.52
CA THR A 294 -22.66 0.06 8.90
C THR A 294 -23.89 0.57 9.66
N ALA A 295 -23.90 0.43 10.99
CA ALA A 295 -25.01 0.92 11.83
C ALA A 295 -25.13 2.46 11.81
N TRP A 296 -24.02 3.18 11.68
CA TRP A 296 -24.01 4.63 11.53
C TRP A 296 -24.55 5.06 10.15
N SER A 297 -24.08 4.44 9.09
CA SER A 297 -24.49 4.72 7.70
C SER A 297 -25.98 4.48 7.48
N ALA A 298 -26.56 3.48 8.14
CA ALA A 298 -27.99 3.16 8.03
C ALA A 298 -28.93 4.24 8.63
N ARG A 299 -28.41 5.24 9.35
CA ARG A 299 -29.24 6.28 10.01
C ARG A 299 -29.69 7.37 9.06
N SER A 300 -28.89 7.72 8.05
CA SER A 300 -29.23 8.71 7.03
C SER A 300 -28.28 8.61 5.83
N GLU A 301 -28.67 9.14 4.69
CA GLU A 301 -27.81 9.23 3.49
C GLU A 301 -26.54 10.05 3.76
N GLU A 302 -26.66 11.15 4.51
CA GLU A 302 -25.51 11.98 4.88
C GLU A 302 -24.53 11.24 5.77
N ASN A 303 -25.00 10.43 6.72
CA ASN A 303 -24.13 9.58 7.52
C ASN A 303 -23.42 8.54 6.63
N ALA A 304 -24.14 7.92 5.70
CA ALA A 304 -23.56 6.99 4.73
C ALA A 304 -22.47 7.67 3.90
N ARG A 305 -22.73 8.89 3.37
CA ARG A 305 -21.76 9.68 2.63
C ARG A 305 -20.49 9.95 3.45
N ARG A 306 -20.64 10.44 4.70
CA ARG A 306 -19.49 10.76 5.58
C ARG A 306 -18.67 9.54 6.01
N ALA A 307 -19.28 8.37 6.11
CA ALA A 307 -18.61 7.14 6.53
C ALA A 307 -18.05 6.33 5.37
N LYS A 308 -18.34 6.70 4.11
CA LYS A 308 -18.15 5.83 2.92
C LYS A 308 -16.72 5.39 2.73
N GLU A 309 -15.77 6.33 2.70
CA GLU A 309 -14.36 6.04 2.52
C GLU A 309 -13.80 5.14 3.65
N ARG A 310 -14.16 5.47 4.90
CA ARG A 310 -13.74 4.65 6.03
C ARG A 310 -14.35 3.25 6.03
N SER A 311 -15.60 3.12 5.60
CA SER A 311 -16.27 1.82 5.48
C SER A 311 -15.57 0.95 4.45
N PHE A 312 -15.26 1.52 3.27
CA PHE A 312 -14.48 0.84 2.24
C PHE A 312 -13.11 0.39 2.77
N GLY A 313 -12.34 1.29 3.39
CA GLY A 313 -11.02 0.97 3.93
C GLY A 313 -11.05 -0.11 5.02
N VAL A 314 -12.09 -0.15 5.86
CA VAL A 314 -12.28 -1.18 6.89
C VAL A 314 -12.62 -2.54 6.26
N GLN A 315 -13.55 -2.60 5.30
CA GLN A 315 -13.95 -3.82 4.61
C GLN A 315 -12.79 -4.41 3.79
N ASN A 316 -12.11 -3.58 3.00
CA ASN A 316 -10.94 -3.99 2.23
C ASN A 316 -9.82 -4.52 3.15
N SER A 317 -9.53 -3.82 4.25
CA SER A 317 -8.52 -4.25 5.23
C SER A 317 -8.88 -5.55 5.94
N ARG A 318 -10.19 -5.78 6.20
CA ARG A 318 -10.68 -7.02 6.80
C ARG A 318 -10.45 -8.20 5.83
N LYS A 319 -10.94 -8.08 4.60
CA LYS A 319 -10.86 -9.15 3.59
C LYS A 319 -9.39 -9.50 3.26
N ALA A 320 -8.53 -8.51 3.11
CA ALA A 320 -7.10 -8.73 2.92
C ALA A 320 -6.46 -9.49 4.10
N ARG A 321 -6.77 -9.13 5.36
CA ARG A 321 -6.21 -9.81 6.53
C ARG A 321 -6.78 -11.19 6.75
N GLU A 322 -8.02 -11.45 6.37
CA GLU A 322 -8.60 -12.80 6.32
C GLU A 322 -7.80 -13.69 5.36
N GLY A 323 -7.49 -13.19 4.16
CA GLY A 323 -6.66 -13.90 3.19
C GLY A 323 -5.21 -14.11 3.68
N PHE A 324 -4.58 -13.10 4.27
CA PHE A 324 -3.24 -13.25 4.87
C PHE A 324 -3.23 -14.30 5.99
N LEU A 325 -4.22 -14.26 6.88
CA LEU A 325 -4.33 -15.23 7.96
C LEU A 325 -4.57 -16.64 7.40
N ALA A 326 -5.46 -16.79 6.42
CA ALA A 326 -5.72 -18.07 5.76
C ALA A 326 -4.43 -18.64 5.14
N GLY A 327 -3.60 -17.79 4.49
CA GLY A 327 -2.30 -18.19 3.96
C GLY A 327 -1.35 -18.70 5.05
N LEU A 328 -1.23 -18.01 6.19
CA LEU A 328 -0.38 -18.47 7.29
C LEU A 328 -0.95 -19.67 8.07
N LEU A 329 -2.25 -19.92 7.98
CA LEU A 329 -2.90 -21.12 8.52
C LEU A 329 -2.70 -22.34 7.62
N ASP A 330 -2.34 -22.14 6.35
CA ASP A 330 -2.03 -23.24 5.44
C ASP A 330 -0.73 -23.94 5.89
N PRO A 331 -0.80 -25.24 6.28
CA PRO A 331 0.37 -25.99 6.72
C PRO A 331 1.45 -26.10 5.63
N GLN A 332 1.08 -26.08 4.34
CA GLN A 332 2.04 -26.22 3.24
C GLN A 332 2.88 -24.94 3.11
N ILE A 333 2.28 -23.76 3.20
CA ILE A 333 2.98 -22.48 3.17
C ILE A 333 3.95 -22.37 4.35
N MET A 334 3.49 -22.68 5.56
CA MET A 334 4.35 -22.64 6.75
C MET A 334 5.48 -23.70 6.70
N ALA A 335 5.22 -24.90 6.16
CA ALA A 335 6.25 -25.90 5.97
C ALA A 335 7.29 -25.47 4.92
N GLN A 336 6.85 -24.83 3.82
CA GLN A 336 7.73 -24.25 2.81
C GLN A 336 8.65 -23.18 3.43
N LYS A 337 8.10 -22.27 4.22
CA LYS A 337 8.86 -21.23 4.92
C LYS A 337 9.87 -21.81 5.89
N LYS A 338 9.47 -22.78 6.72
CA LYS A 338 10.38 -23.51 7.65
C LYS A 338 11.51 -24.23 6.91
N SER A 339 11.17 -24.89 5.80
CA SER A 339 12.16 -25.61 4.98
C SER A 339 13.15 -24.63 4.32
N ALA A 340 12.69 -23.51 3.80
CA ALA A 340 13.56 -22.49 3.20
C ALA A 340 14.50 -21.87 4.25
N GLU A 341 13.98 -21.53 5.43
CA GLU A 341 14.77 -21.03 6.55
C GLU A 341 15.83 -22.06 6.98
N GLN A 342 15.46 -23.35 7.14
CA GLN A 342 16.39 -24.40 7.53
C GLN A 342 17.50 -24.60 6.49
N LYS A 343 17.16 -24.62 5.20
CA LYS A 343 18.16 -24.71 4.11
C LYS A 343 19.18 -23.57 4.16
N LEU A 344 18.73 -22.35 4.43
CA LEU A 344 19.63 -21.20 4.57
C LEU A 344 20.53 -21.37 5.80
N ARG A 345 20.00 -21.82 6.95
CA ARG A 345 20.79 -22.08 8.17
C ARG A 345 21.82 -23.17 7.95
N ASP A 346 21.45 -24.24 7.25
CA ASP A 346 22.39 -25.36 6.93
C ASP A 346 23.50 -24.86 5.99
N ALA A 347 23.18 -24.05 4.98
CA ALA A 347 24.16 -23.47 4.07
C ALA A 347 25.15 -22.53 4.80
N ILE A 348 24.65 -21.74 5.78
CA ILE A 348 25.46 -20.89 6.65
C ILE A 348 26.34 -21.76 7.57
N ALA A 349 25.78 -22.81 8.19
CA ALA A 349 26.53 -23.71 9.08
C ALA A 349 27.68 -24.44 8.38
N ALA A 350 27.54 -24.73 7.09
CA ALA A 350 28.58 -25.35 6.27
C ALA A 350 29.78 -24.43 5.97
N ARG A 351 29.66 -23.10 6.23
CA ARG A 351 30.69 -22.10 5.97
C ARG A 351 31.26 -21.54 7.29
N PRO A 352 32.47 -21.89 7.70
CA PRO A 352 33.05 -21.49 9.00
C PRO A 352 33.00 -19.96 9.22
N GLU A 353 33.23 -19.16 8.16
CA GLU A 353 33.27 -17.71 8.20
C GLU A 353 31.90 -17.06 8.41
N LEU A 354 30.81 -17.80 8.22
CA LEU A 354 29.43 -17.30 8.38
C LEU A 354 28.74 -17.82 9.66
N LYS A 355 29.38 -18.72 10.43
CA LYS A 355 28.73 -19.44 11.56
C LYS A 355 28.11 -18.52 12.60
N ASP A 356 28.72 -17.36 12.88
CA ASP A 356 28.19 -16.39 13.85
C ASP A 356 26.83 -15.83 13.46
N THR A 357 26.50 -15.87 12.17
CA THR A 357 25.18 -15.46 11.66
C THR A 357 24.04 -16.34 12.20
N LEU A 358 24.31 -17.58 12.60
CA LEU A 358 23.30 -18.48 13.17
C LEU A 358 22.68 -17.91 14.46
N LEU A 359 23.40 -17.06 15.20
CA LEU A 359 22.89 -16.36 16.38
C LEU A 359 21.85 -15.29 16.05
N ALA A 360 21.73 -14.88 14.78
CA ALA A 360 20.79 -13.85 14.36
C ALA A 360 19.33 -14.26 14.59
N TRP A 361 18.98 -15.52 14.35
CA TRP A 361 17.63 -16.04 14.59
C TRP A 361 17.21 -15.96 16.06
N ASP A 362 18.12 -16.31 16.97
CA ASP A 362 17.84 -16.22 18.40
C ASP A 362 17.67 -14.77 18.87
N LYS A 363 18.44 -13.83 18.30
CA LYS A 363 18.29 -12.39 18.55
C LYS A 363 16.94 -11.89 18.06
N ILE A 364 16.51 -12.25 16.85
CA ILE A 364 15.20 -11.90 16.30
C ILE A 364 14.08 -12.47 17.19
N ALA A 365 14.16 -13.75 17.54
CA ALA A 365 13.17 -14.39 18.40
C ALA A 365 13.08 -13.74 19.80
N ALA A 366 14.21 -13.34 20.37
CA ALA A 366 14.24 -12.64 21.66
C ALA A 366 13.59 -11.25 21.57
N ALA A 367 13.95 -10.46 20.56
CA ALA A 367 13.35 -9.15 20.31
C ALA A 367 11.84 -9.28 20.05
N GLN A 368 11.41 -10.26 19.24
CA GLN A 368 10.02 -10.51 18.94
C GLN A 368 9.19 -10.86 20.19
N ARG A 369 9.73 -11.65 21.12
CA ARG A 369 9.05 -11.95 22.40
C ARG A 369 8.83 -10.69 23.25
N ILE A 370 9.81 -9.79 23.30
CA ILE A 370 9.67 -8.51 24.03
C ILE A 370 8.59 -7.65 23.38
N MET A 371 8.60 -7.54 22.05
CA MET A 371 7.59 -6.78 21.32
C MET A 371 6.20 -7.37 21.50
N ALA A 372 6.05 -8.68 21.42
CA ALA A 372 4.78 -9.38 21.65
C ALA A 372 4.20 -9.09 23.03
N GLY A 373 5.06 -9.02 24.07
CA GLY A 373 4.64 -8.71 25.44
C GLY A 373 4.09 -7.29 25.64
N SER A 374 4.44 -6.34 24.75
CA SER A 374 3.96 -4.94 24.81
C SER A 374 3.05 -4.56 23.62
N ALA A 375 2.75 -5.49 22.72
CA ALA A 375 2.08 -5.20 21.44
C ALA A 375 0.68 -4.60 21.63
N LEU A 376 -0.08 -5.09 22.62
CA LEU A 376 -1.41 -4.57 22.90
C LEU A 376 -1.36 -3.11 23.37
N ASP A 377 -0.53 -2.82 24.37
CA ASP A 377 -0.39 -1.46 24.90
C ASP A 377 0.17 -0.50 23.83
N HIS A 378 1.16 -0.95 23.05
CA HIS A 378 1.67 -0.18 21.92
C HIS A 378 0.57 0.14 20.91
N SER A 379 -0.25 -0.85 20.53
CA SER A 379 -1.38 -0.65 19.60
C SER A 379 -2.42 0.31 20.15
N LEU A 380 -2.78 0.19 21.43
CA LEU A 380 -3.79 1.03 22.06
C LEU A 380 -3.33 2.48 22.22
N LEU A 381 -2.07 2.72 22.61
CA LEU A 381 -1.57 4.03 23.00
C LEU A 381 -0.77 4.70 21.86
N GLU A 382 0.35 4.13 21.42
CA GLU A 382 1.14 4.73 20.32
C GLU A 382 0.43 4.57 18.98
N GLY A 383 -0.11 3.40 18.68
CA GLY A 383 -0.94 3.14 17.50
C GLY A 383 -2.31 3.82 17.53
N ALA A 384 -2.68 4.47 18.65
CA ALA A 384 -3.92 5.19 18.86
C ALA A 384 -5.20 4.38 18.59
N HIS A 385 -5.16 3.05 18.70
CA HIS A 385 -6.36 2.23 18.58
C HIS A 385 -7.37 2.49 19.72
N GLY A 386 -6.91 3.02 20.85
CA GLY A 386 -7.77 3.52 21.94
C GLY A 386 -8.32 4.94 21.71
N PHE A 387 -7.86 5.65 20.68
CA PHE A 387 -8.14 7.07 20.42
C PHE A 387 -8.38 7.35 18.94
N ASN A 388 -9.24 6.59 18.29
CA ASN A 388 -9.54 6.69 16.85
C ASN A 388 -10.33 7.97 16.52
N SER A 389 -9.62 9.09 16.41
CA SER A 389 -10.14 10.43 16.15
C SER A 389 -9.12 11.26 15.37
N THR A 390 -9.55 11.95 14.33
CA THR A 390 -8.74 12.92 13.59
C THR A 390 -8.29 14.05 14.53
N LEU A 391 -9.17 14.51 15.42
CA LEU A 391 -8.87 15.57 16.39
C LEU A 391 -7.79 15.14 17.39
N PHE A 392 -7.79 13.87 17.85
CA PHE A 392 -6.74 13.35 18.71
C PHE A 392 -5.39 13.27 17.97
N HIS A 393 -5.41 12.83 16.72
CA HIS A 393 -4.20 12.77 15.90
C HIS A 393 -3.57 14.16 15.72
N ILE A 394 -4.37 15.16 15.37
CA ILE A 394 -3.97 16.56 15.26
C ILE A 394 -3.38 17.06 16.60
N ALA A 395 -4.09 16.86 17.71
CA ALA A 395 -3.66 17.31 19.03
C ALA A 395 -2.31 16.69 19.44
N ARG A 396 -2.12 15.37 19.21
CA ARG A 396 -0.86 14.67 19.50
C ARG A 396 0.28 15.15 18.62
N THR A 397 0.00 15.39 17.32
CA THR A 397 0.99 15.91 16.38
C THR A 397 1.47 17.32 16.79
N LEU A 398 0.55 18.21 17.18
CA LEU A 398 0.87 19.56 17.67
C LEU A 398 1.71 19.50 18.96
N LEU A 399 1.32 18.65 19.91
CA LEU A 399 2.05 18.45 21.16
C LEU A 399 3.49 18.00 20.90
N ARG A 400 3.65 16.97 20.07
CA ARG A 400 4.97 16.43 19.71
C ARG A 400 5.80 17.42 18.91
N ALA A 401 5.20 18.17 18.00
CA ALA A 401 5.90 19.18 17.20
C ALA A 401 6.64 20.22 18.06
N GLY A 402 6.03 20.67 19.16
CA GLY A 402 6.67 21.63 20.07
C GLY A 402 7.94 21.11 20.72
N GLU A 403 7.98 19.81 21.05
CA GLU A 403 9.15 19.16 21.65
C GLU A 403 10.20 18.77 20.59
N GLU A 404 9.76 18.20 19.50
CA GLU A 404 10.66 17.67 18.46
C GLU A 404 11.42 18.79 17.73
N ARG A 405 10.78 19.94 17.45
CA ARG A 405 11.44 21.07 16.77
C ARG A 405 12.59 21.68 17.56
N ALA A 406 12.60 21.55 18.89
CA ALA A 406 13.71 21.98 19.72
C ALA A 406 14.96 21.11 19.58
N LYS A 407 14.83 19.90 19.01
CA LYS A 407 15.93 18.96 18.84
C LYS A 407 16.60 19.13 17.46
N PRO A 408 17.88 18.75 17.32
CA PRO A 408 18.51 18.57 16.01
C PRO A 408 17.71 17.57 15.15
N SER A 409 17.65 17.76 13.81
CA SER A 409 16.84 16.91 12.91
C SER A 409 17.11 15.41 13.07
N GLY A 410 18.37 15.03 13.30
CA GLY A 410 18.77 13.62 13.52
C GLY A 410 18.25 12.99 14.81
N GLU A 411 17.84 13.79 15.79
CA GLU A 411 17.30 13.33 17.08
C GLU A 411 15.77 13.36 17.12
N ARG A 412 15.13 13.95 16.11
CA ARG A 412 13.67 14.02 16.01
C ARG A 412 13.05 12.68 15.63
N LEU A 413 11.81 12.48 16.01
CA LEU A 413 10.99 11.43 15.44
C LEU A 413 10.94 11.61 13.92
N ARG A 414 10.84 10.51 13.17
CA ARG A 414 10.98 10.49 11.71
C ARG A 414 10.05 11.51 11.02
N GLU A 415 8.80 11.56 11.46
CA GLU A 415 7.76 12.43 10.92
C GLU A 415 8.03 13.94 11.12
N PHE A 416 8.90 14.30 12.08
CA PHE A 416 9.27 15.70 12.38
C PHE A 416 10.64 16.10 11.84
N ARG A 417 11.31 15.28 11.05
CA ARG A 417 12.58 15.62 10.41
C ARG A 417 12.41 16.70 9.35
N ASP A 418 13.50 17.42 9.07
CA ASP A 418 13.49 18.49 8.08
C ASP A 418 13.04 18.02 6.69
N SER A 419 13.40 16.79 6.28
CA SER A 419 12.98 16.18 5.00
C SER A 419 11.47 15.91 4.89
N ASN A 420 10.78 15.74 6.03
CA ASN A 420 9.34 15.46 6.06
C ASN A 420 8.48 16.68 6.43
N ARG A 421 9.10 17.81 6.74
CA ARG A 421 8.41 18.97 7.28
C ARG A 421 7.25 19.44 6.41
N GLU A 422 7.50 19.60 5.11
CA GLU A 422 6.47 20.14 4.21
C GLU A 422 5.31 19.20 4.02
N SER A 423 5.57 17.86 4.02
CA SER A 423 4.50 16.84 3.96
C SER A 423 3.68 16.84 5.25
N LEU A 424 4.34 16.98 6.42
CA LEU A 424 3.66 17.08 7.70
C LEU A 424 2.78 18.34 7.79
N GLU A 425 3.29 19.49 7.31
CA GLU A 425 2.55 20.75 7.29
C GLU A 425 1.36 20.69 6.33
N LEU A 426 1.50 20.03 5.17
CA LEU A 426 0.42 19.83 4.21
C LEU A 426 -0.75 19.05 4.83
N ASP A 427 -0.47 17.93 5.48
CA ASP A 427 -1.46 17.10 6.19
C ASP A 427 -2.06 17.85 7.40
N LEU A 428 -1.22 18.38 8.29
CA LEU A 428 -1.67 19.05 9.52
C LEU A 428 -2.53 20.27 9.26
N PHE A 429 -2.30 20.99 8.15
CA PHE A 429 -3.04 22.20 7.79
C PHE A 429 -4.11 21.97 6.74
N SER A 430 -4.45 20.72 6.44
CA SER A 430 -5.55 20.37 5.57
C SER A 430 -6.87 21.00 6.06
N GLU A 431 -7.63 21.52 5.11
CA GLU A 431 -8.97 22.07 5.32
C GLU A 431 -10.07 21.01 5.17
N GLU A 432 -9.70 19.73 5.28
CA GLU A 432 -10.66 18.64 5.19
C GLU A 432 -11.83 18.82 6.18
N PRO A 433 -13.07 18.46 5.79
CA PRO A 433 -14.22 18.55 6.68
C PRO A 433 -14.09 17.58 7.87
N ILE A 434 -14.21 18.11 9.11
CA ILE A 434 -14.23 17.33 10.34
C ILE A 434 -15.63 17.44 10.97
N TYR A 435 -16.33 16.31 11.07
CA TYR A 435 -17.70 16.23 11.55
C TYR A 435 -17.75 15.79 13.01
N ASP A 436 -18.22 16.67 13.92
CA ASP A 436 -18.20 16.44 15.37
C ASP A 436 -18.97 15.19 15.80
N ASP A 437 -20.10 14.90 15.16
CA ASP A 437 -20.92 13.71 15.42
C ASP A 437 -20.18 12.40 15.02
N PHE A 438 -19.50 12.39 13.88
CA PHE A 438 -18.72 11.26 13.40
C PHE A 438 -17.43 11.08 14.22
N GLU A 439 -16.75 12.16 14.60
CA GLU A 439 -15.60 12.12 15.53
C GLU A 439 -15.99 11.59 16.90
N THR A 440 -17.14 12.05 17.45
CA THR A 440 -17.68 11.55 18.72
C THR A 440 -17.97 10.05 18.68
N LEU A 441 -18.60 9.57 17.59
CA LEU A 441 -18.87 8.15 17.39
C LEU A 441 -17.59 7.31 17.41
N ARG A 442 -16.61 7.73 16.63
CA ARG A 442 -15.33 7.01 16.47
C ARG A 442 -14.52 7.00 17.75
N LEU A 443 -14.42 8.15 18.43
CA LEU A 443 -13.70 8.27 19.68
C LEU A 443 -14.39 7.47 20.80
N ALA A 444 -15.72 7.54 20.93
CA ALA A 444 -16.46 6.77 21.93
C ALA A 444 -16.25 5.26 21.77
N ASN A 445 -16.31 4.77 20.52
CA ASN A 445 -16.04 3.36 20.23
C ASN A 445 -14.63 2.95 20.62
N SER A 446 -13.62 3.78 20.31
CA SER A 446 -12.22 3.48 20.61
C SER A 446 -11.92 3.59 22.12
N LEU A 447 -12.54 4.52 22.83
CA LEU A 447 -12.45 4.56 24.31
C LEU A 447 -13.09 3.31 24.95
N ALA A 448 -14.21 2.81 24.41
CA ALA A 448 -14.79 1.54 24.85
C ALA A 448 -13.84 0.37 24.58
N TRP A 449 -13.19 0.35 23.41
CA TRP A 449 -12.16 -0.63 23.06
C TRP A 449 -10.96 -0.58 24.02
N LEU A 450 -10.51 0.60 24.39
CA LEU A 450 -9.45 0.80 25.38
C LEU A 450 -9.84 0.18 26.73
N VAL A 451 -11.07 0.41 27.21
CA VAL A 451 -11.58 -0.18 28.44
C VAL A 451 -11.63 -1.70 28.38
N GLU A 452 -12.14 -2.26 27.26
CA GLU A 452 -12.23 -3.70 27.06
C GLU A 452 -10.87 -4.39 27.06
N LYS A 453 -9.85 -3.77 26.47
CA LYS A 453 -8.54 -4.38 26.29
C LYS A 453 -7.58 -4.13 27.43
N ALA A 454 -7.55 -2.91 27.97
CA ALA A 454 -6.64 -2.54 29.07
C ALA A 454 -7.27 -2.74 30.47
N GLY A 455 -8.58 -2.89 30.55
CA GLY A 455 -9.33 -3.06 31.80
C GLY A 455 -9.68 -1.73 32.46
N TYR A 456 -10.89 -1.67 33.08
CA TYR A 456 -11.37 -0.46 33.76
C TYR A 456 -10.54 -0.08 35.00
N THR A 457 -9.90 -1.04 35.65
CA THR A 457 -9.04 -0.80 36.83
C THR A 457 -7.67 -0.22 36.48
N ASN A 458 -7.30 -0.17 35.21
CA ASN A 458 -6.06 0.47 34.75
C ASN A 458 -6.10 1.97 35.05
N THR A 459 -5.09 2.47 35.74
CA THR A 459 -5.02 3.87 36.20
C THR A 459 -5.09 4.87 35.03
N LEU A 460 -4.41 4.58 33.91
CA LEU A 460 -4.46 5.46 32.74
C LEU A 460 -5.87 5.49 32.14
N VAL A 461 -6.55 4.34 32.05
CA VAL A 461 -7.94 4.25 31.59
C VAL A 461 -8.87 5.10 32.44
N GLN A 462 -8.73 5.03 33.78
CA GLN A 462 -9.52 5.86 34.70
C GLN A 462 -9.28 7.35 34.49
N GLN A 463 -8.01 7.76 34.32
CA GLN A 463 -7.65 9.15 34.05
C GLN A 463 -8.20 9.63 32.69
N VAL A 464 -8.10 8.80 31.64
CA VAL A 464 -8.65 9.09 30.32
C VAL A 464 -10.15 9.31 30.37
N LEU A 465 -10.88 8.43 31.06
CA LEU A 465 -12.34 8.52 31.20
C LEU A 465 -12.79 9.65 32.13
N ALA A 466 -11.96 10.06 33.07
CA ALA A 466 -12.29 11.11 34.06
C ALA A 466 -13.65 10.91 34.76
N GLY A 467 -13.96 9.65 35.14
CA GLY A 467 -15.20 9.28 35.80
C GLY A 467 -16.43 9.23 34.89
N LYS A 468 -16.29 9.30 33.58
CA LYS A 468 -17.38 9.32 32.58
C LYS A 468 -17.46 8.03 31.79
N SER A 469 -18.62 7.77 31.18
CA SER A 469 -18.73 6.72 30.17
C SER A 469 -17.90 7.11 28.90
N PRO A 470 -17.45 6.13 28.09
CA PRO A 470 -16.77 6.41 26.84
C PRO A 470 -17.52 7.39 25.93
N GLN A 471 -18.85 7.27 25.85
CA GLN A 471 -19.70 8.16 25.06
C GLN A 471 -19.70 9.60 25.61
N ALA A 472 -19.90 9.77 26.92
CA ALA A 472 -19.94 11.09 27.54
C ALA A 472 -18.56 11.78 27.49
N ARG A 473 -17.48 10.99 27.64
CA ARG A 473 -16.11 11.50 27.52
C ARG A 473 -15.77 11.94 26.11
N ALA A 474 -16.13 11.13 25.11
CA ALA A 474 -15.91 11.50 23.71
C ALA A 474 -16.66 12.78 23.32
N LEU A 475 -17.92 12.91 23.71
CA LEU A 475 -18.72 14.11 23.47
C LEU A 475 -18.07 15.35 24.08
N GLU A 476 -17.63 15.27 25.34
CA GLU A 476 -16.94 16.37 26.03
C GLU A 476 -15.66 16.79 25.29
N LEU A 477 -14.83 15.81 24.92
CA LEU A 477 -13.55 16.06 24.25
C LEU A 477 -13.74 16.71 22.88
N VAL A 478 -14.66 16.18 22.07
CA VAL A 478 -14.92 16.68 20.72
C VAL A 478 -15.59 18.04 20.72
N SER A 479 -16.60 18.25 21.58
CA SER A 479 -17.30 19.55 21.64
C SER A 479 -16.47 20.65 22.30
N GLY A 480 -15.50 20.29 23.16
CA GLY A 480 -14.67 21.24 23.88
C GLY A 480 -13.40 21.68 23.13
N THR A 481 -12.93 20.89 22.16
CA THR A 481 -11.68 21.17 21.46
C THR A 481 -11.84 22.19 20.32
N LYS A 482 -10.82 22.98 20.07
CA LYS A 482 -10.71 23.93 18.97
C LYS A 482 -9.66 23.52 17.92
N VAL A 483 -9.01 22.36 18.07
CA VAL A 483 -7.94 21.94 17.15
C VAL A 483 -8.46 21.66 15.73
N LYS A 484 -9.76 21.63 15.50
CA LYS A 484 -10.36 21.61 14.15
C LYS A 484 -10.12 22.89 13.34
N GLU A 485 -9.84 24.02 14.02
CA GLU A 485 -9.55 25.30 13.38
C GLU A 485 -8.13 25.34 12.81
N VAL A 486 -7.98 25.43 11.48
CA VAL A 486 -6.67 25.44 10.81
C VAL A 486 -5.80 26.60 11.27
N ALA A 487 -6.38 27.78 11.50
CA ALA A 487 -5.64 28.94 12.02
C ALA A 487 -5.03 28.67 13.40
N LEU A 488 -5.77 27.93 14.28
CA LEU A 488 -5.25 27.52 15.58
C LEU A 488 -4.15 26.46 15.41
N ARG A 489 -4.31 25.48 14.51
CA ARG A 489 -3.27 24.49 14.23
C ARG A 489 -1.94 25.14 13.83
N LYS A 490 -1.98 26.12 12.89
CA LYS A 490 -0.81 26.88 12.45
C LYS A 490 -0.15 27.65 13.60
N LYS A 491 -0.96 28.30 14.46
CA LYS A 491 -0.47 29.00 15.65
C LYS A 491 0.21 28.05 16.64
N LEU A 492 -0.43 26.93 16.97
CA LEU A 492 0.09 25.95 17.92
C LEU A 492 1.30 25.19 17.37
N TYR A 493 1.31 24.91 16.08
CA TYR A 493 2.49 24.32 15.43
C TYR A 493 3.71 25.23 15.51
N ALA A 494 3.53 26.55 15.42
CA ALA A 494 4.61 27.53 15.59
C ALA A 494 5.04 27.74 17.06
N ALA A 495 4.22 27.34 18.04
CA ALA A 495 4.47 27.56 19.45
C ALA A 495 5.62 26.67 19.99
N SER A 496 6.33 27.16 21.00
CA SER A 496 7.32 26.40 21.75
C SER A 496 6.68 25.37 22.67
N ALA A 497 7.47 24.42 23.18
CA ALA A 497 6.99 23.43 24.14
C ALA A 497 6.44 24.10 25.42
N ALA A 498 7.03 25.18 25.88
CA ALA A 498 6.57 25.95 27.05
C ALA A 498 5.21 26.61 26.81
N GLU A 499 5.02 27.22 25.63
CA GLU A 499 3.73 27.82 25.24
C GLU A 499 2.66 26.75 25.11
N LEU A 500 2.97 25.59 24.48
CA LEU A 500 2.05 24.46 24.37
C LEU A 500 1.66 23.87 25.74
N ALA A 501 2.57 23.84 26.71
CA ALA A 501 2.29 23.39 28.06
C ALA A 501 1.25 24.28 28.77
N ALA A 502 1.16 25.57 28.40
CA ALA A 502 0.18 26.51 28.91
C ALA A 502 -1.21 26.44 28.22
N VAL A 503 -1.29 25.79 27.06
CA VAL A 503 -2.55 25.63 26.31
C VAL A 503 -3.52 24.75 27.10
N ARG A 504 -4.76 25.20 27.19
CA ARG A 504 -5.88 24.45 27.76
C ARG A 504 -6.88 24.14 26.65
N ASP A 505 -6.82 22.92 26.17
CA ASP A 505 -7.73 22.35 25.18
C ASP A 505 -7.93 20.87 25.54
N PRO A 506 -9.16 20.38 25.66
CA PRO A 506 -9.42 19.04 26.23
C PRO A 506 -8.80 17.91 25.37
N MET A 507 -8.65 18.08 24.05
CA MET A 507 -8.02 17.09 23.21
C MET A 507 -6.49 17.09 23.33
N ILE A 508 -5.89 18.28 23.46
CA ILE A 508 -4.45 18.43 23.74
C ILE A 508 -4.14 17.92 25.15
N ASP A 509 -5.02 18.16 26.14
CA ASP A 509 -4.86 17.64 27.50
C ASP A 509 -4.93 16.12 27.54
N LEU A 510 -5.83 15.51 26.75
CA LEU A 510 -5.88 14.05 26.57
C LEU A 510 -4.59 13.53 25.91
N ALA A 511 -4.13 14.16 24.83
CA ALA A 511 -2.87 13.79 24.18
C ALA A 511 -1.69 13.87 25.14
N ARG A 512 -1.61 14.95 25.97
CA ARG A 512 -0.57 15.15 26.98
C ARG A 512 -0.59 14.07 28.07
N LEU A 513 -1.77 13.60 28.45
CA LEU A 513 -1.94 12.51 29.42
C LEU A 513 -1.38 11.19 28.89
N VAL A 514 -1.62 10.89 27.62
CA VAL A 514 -1.31 9.58 27.00
C VAL A 514 0.13 9.52 26.47
N ASP A 515 0.68 10.64 25.98
CA ASP A 515 1.93 10.67 25.22
C ASP A 515 3.17 10.15 25.95
N PRO A 516 3.38 10.35 27.27
CA PRO A 516 4.54 9.79 27.96
C PRO A 516 4.64 8.28 27.87
N GLU A 517 3.53 7.56 28.05
CA GLU A 517 3.50 6.10 27.97
C GLU A 517 3.57 5.64 26.50
N ALA A 518 2.89 6.32 25.59
CA ALA A 518 2.98 6.06 24.16
C ALA A 518 4.43 6.18 23.65
N ARG A 519 5.16 7.21 24.05
CA ARG A 519 6.59 7.38 23.71
C ARG A 519 7.48 6.30 24.33
N ARG A 520 7.21 5.89 25.57
CA ARG A 520 7.94 4.78 26.21
C ARG A 520 7.79 3.49 25.40
N LEU A 521 6.57 3.17 24.99
CA LEU A 521 6.28 1.99 24.17
C LEU A 521 6.90 2.09 22.78
N ARG A 522 6.87 3.26 22.15
CA ARG A 522 7.55 3.53 20.88
C ARG A 522 9.06 3.31 21.01
N LYS A 523 9.69 3.85 22.03
CA LYS A 523 11.13 3.68 22.29
C LYS A 523 11.49 2.20 22.47
N LEU A 524 10.66 1.45 23.18
CA LEU A 524 10.84 0.00 23.34
C LEU A 524 10.78 -0.71 21.97
N ALA A 525 9.77 -0.41 21.17
CA ALA A 525 9.62 -1.00 19.83
C ALA A 525 10.81 -0.63 18.92
N GLU A 526 11.21 0.64 18.86
CA GLU A 526 12.35 1.12 18.07
C GLU A 526 13.67 0.42 18.46
N THR A 527 13.88 0.16 19.76
CA THR A 527 15.06 -0.57 20.27
C THR A 527 15.05 -2.02 19.82
N GLN A 528 13.89 -2.70 19.90
CA GLN A 528 13.79 -4.10 19.46
C GLN A 528 13.88 -4.21 17.92
N ASP A 529 13.30 -3.27 17.18
CA ASP A 529 13.42 -3.20 15.73
C ASP A 529 14.87 -3.01 15.28
N GLU A 530 15.68 -2.23 16.02
CA GLU A 530 17.12 -2.11 15.74
C GLU A 530 17.85 -3.41 16.01
N SER A 531 17.52 -4.12 17.08
CA SER A 531 18.08 -5.46 17.36
C SER A 531 17.80 -6.47 16.25
N LYS A 532 16.55 -6.49 15.76
CA LYS A 532 16.14 -7.30 14.61
C LYS A 532 16.87 -6.87 13.33
N ARG A 533 16.96 -5.56 13.08
CA ARG A 533 17.63 -5.01 11.89
C ARG A 533 19.10 -5.42 11.80
N GLN A 534 19.83 -5.37 12.91
CA GLN A 534 21.22 -5.84 12.96
C GLN A 534 21.33 -7.34 12.66
N ALA A 535 20.41 -8.13 13.21
CA ALA A 535 20.36 -9.57 12.94
C ALA A 535 20.00 -9.89 11.48
N TYR A 536 19.01 -9.20 10.93
CA TYR A 536 18.64 -9.34 9.52
C TYR A 536 19.75 -8.89 8.56
N ALA A 537 20.49 -7.84 8.91
CA ALA A 537 21.65 -7.41 8.11
C ALA A 537 22.72 -8.51 8.03
N GLN A 538 22.95 -9.29 9.13
CA GLN A 538 23.84 -10.45 9.12
C GLN A 538 23.29 -11.57 8.22
N ILE A 539 21.98 -11.88 8.31
CA ILE A 539 21.32 -12.87 7.45
C ILE A 539 21.40 -12.46 5.98
N ALA A 540 21.12 -11.19 5.67
CA ALA A 540 21.20 -10.68 4.31
C ALA A 540 22.62 -10.76 3.73
N ALA A 541 23.64 -10.38 4.50
CA ALA A 541 25.04 -10.50 4.09
C ALA A 541 25.45 -11.96 3.82
N ALA A 542 25.03 -12.88 4.69
CA ALA A 542 25.28 -14.31 4.48
C ALA A 542 24.56 -14.83 3.21
N LYS A 543 23.31 -14.44 3.00
CA LYS A 543 22.55 -14.79 1.81
C LYS A 543 23.22 -14.26 0.54
N PHE A 544 23.70 -13.01 0.53
CA PHE A 544 24.42 -12.44 -0.61
C PHE A 544 25.74 -13.20 -0.89
N ALA A 545 26.43 -13.65 0.15
CA ALA A 545 27.65 -14.47 0.01
C ALA A 545 27.36 -15.88 -0.54
N ILE A 546 26.16 -16.43 -0.32
CA ILE A 546 25.74 -17.76 -0.78
C ILE A 546 25.14 -17.69 -2.19
N ASP A 547 24.14 -16.81 -2.39
CA ASP A 547 23.27 -16.77 -3.57
C ASP A 547 23.65 -15.67 -4.57
N GLY A 548 24.54 -14.73 -4.16
CA GLY A 548 24.82 -13.52 -4.91
C GLY A 548 23.79 -12.41 -4.66
N THR A 549 23.99 -11.26 -5.33
CA THR A 549 23.17 -10.05 -5.13
C THR A 549 21.99 -9.94 -6.12
N ASN A 550 21.81 -10.92 -7.01
CA ASN A 550 20.70 -10.94 -7.97
C ASN A 550 19.40 -11.41 -7.31
N THR A 551 18.88 -10.61 -6.40
CA THR A 551 17.68 -10.86 -5.61
C THR A 551 16.94 -9.54 -5.40
N PHE A 552 15.70 -9.61 -4.91
CA PHE A 552 14.89 -8.43 -4.60
C PHE A 552 14.56 -8.38 -3.10
N PRO A 553 14.45 -7.19 -2.50
CA PRO A 553 14.04 -7.03 -1.11
C PRO A 553 12.51 -7.08 -0.98
N ASP A 554 12.04 -7.30 0.25
CA ASP A 554 10.62 -7.07 0.57
C ASP A 554 10.18 -5.67 0.14
N ALA A 555 8.89 -5.53 -0.17
CA ALA A 555 8.27 -4.26 -0.51
C ALA A 555 8.31 -3.29 0.68
N THR A 556 8.52 -2.00 0.38
CA THR A 556 8.71 -0.94 1.39
C THR A 556 8.03 0.37 1.00
N PHE A 557 6.99 0.30 0.19
CA PHE A 557 6.30 1.44 -0.41
C PHE A 557 7.25 2.35 -1.22
N THR A 558 8.20 1.72 -1.90
CA THR A 558 9.12 2.38 -2.84
C THR A 558 8.93 1.83 -4.23
N LEU A 559 9.34 2.61 -5.23
CA LEU A 559 9.13 2.23 -6.63
C LEU A 559 9.82 0.90 -6.97
N ARG A 560 9.07 -0.01 -7.57
CA ARG A 560 9.51 -1.33 -8.00
C ARG A 560 9.04 -1.62 -9.42
N LEU A 561 9.76 -2.50 -10.09
CA LEU A 561 9.41 -3.08 -11.36
C LEU A 561 9.08 -4.56 -11.14
N ALA A 562 7.83 -4.93 -11.39
CA ALA A 562 7.41 -6.32 -11.50
C ALA A 562 7.08 -6.64 -12.98
N PHE A 563 7.02 -7.91 -13.34
CA PHE A 563 6.66 -8.33 -14.69
C PHE A 563 5.97 -9.69 -14.65
N GLY A 564 5.30 -10.03 -15.73
CA GLY A 564 4.59 -11.30 -15.88
C GLY A 564 3.88 -11.38 -17.22
N LEU A 565 3.17 -12.46 -17.43
CA LEU A 565 2.39 -12.68 -18.66
C LEU A 565 0.91 -12.35 -18.43
N ALA A 566 0.28 -11.69 -19.38
CA ALA A 566 -1.17 -11.54 -19.43
C ALA A 566 -1.79 -12.93 -19.68
N LYS A 567 -2.28 -13.59 -18.62
CA LYS A 567 -2.64 -15.01 -18.68
C LYS A 567 -3.76 -15.34 -17.71
N GLY A 568 -4.79 -16.03 -18.22
CA GLY A 568 -5.84 -16.63 -17.39
C GLY A 568 -5.29 -17.75 -16.48
N TYR A 569 -6.18 -18.39 -15.73
CA TYR A 569 -5.82 -19.47 -14.82
C TYR A 569 -6.95 -20.52 -14.73
N GLU A 570 -6.70 -21.60 -14.04
CA GLU A 570 -7.70 -22.64 -13.80
C GLU A 570 -8.09 -22.64 -12.31
N GLU A 571 -9.38 -22.60 -12.05
CA GLU A 571 -9.95 -22.67 -10.71
C GLU A 571 -11.09 -23.69 -10.67
N SER A 572 -11.01 -24.63 -9.75
CA SER A 572 -12.04 -25.68 -9.56
C SER A 572 -12.40 -26.43 -10.87
N GLY A 573 -11.40 -26.63 -11.74
CA GLY A 573 -11.56 -27.32 -13.04
C GLY A 573 -12.16 -26.44 -14.15
N GLN A 574 -12.36 -25.14 -13.89
CA GLN A 574 -12.81 -24.16 -14.87
C GLN A 574 -11.65 -23.27 -15.32
N LYS A 575 -11.53 -23.08 -16.63
CA LYS A 575 -10.57 -22.12 -17.20
C LYS A 575 -11.17 -20.72 -17.17
N LEU A 576 -10.55 -19.84 -16.42
CA LEU A 576 -10.90 -18.43 -16.39
C LEU A 576 -10.08 -17.69 -17.47
N PRO A 577 -10.73 -16.87 -18.32
CA PRO A 577 -10.04 -16.15 -19.40
C PRO A 577 -9.09 -15.09 -18.82
N PHE A 578 -8.08 -14.68 -19.62
CA PHE A 578 -7.17 -13.63 -19.17
C PHE A 578 -7.81 -12.23 -19.16
N GLN A 579 -8.97 -12.05 -19.82
CA GLN A 579 -9.68 -10.77 -19.85
C GLN A 579 -11.20 -10.96 -19.84
N THR A 580 -11.89 -9.98 -19.28
CA THR A 580 -13.34 -9.79 -19.37
C THR A 580 -13.67 -8.80 -20.49
N THR A 581 -14.95 -8.63 -20.80
CA THR A 581 -15.42 -7.67 -21.80
C THR A 581 -16.55 -6.82 -21.25
N LEU A 582 -16.88 -5.72 -21.94
CA LEU A 582 -18.04 -4.90 -21.59
C LEU A 582 -19.36 -5.68 -21.68
N ALA A 583 -19.47 -6.72 -22.53
CA ALA A 583 -20.64 -7.60 -22.53
C ALA A 583 -20.82 -8.30 -21.18
N GLY A 584 -19.73 -8.82 -20.61
CA GLY A 584 -19.75 -9.53 -19.33
C GLY A 584 -20.23 -8.67 -18.16
N LEU A 585 -20.00 -7.35 -18.17
CA LEU A 585 -20.55 -6.42 -17.19
C LEU A 585 -22.08 -6.47 -17.16
N TYR A 586 -22.72 -6.36 -18.33
CA TYR A 586 -24.18 -6.42 -18.44
C TYR A 586 -24.74 -7.80 -18.15
N GLU A 587 -24.02 -8.85 -18.50
CA GLU A 587 -24.38 -10.23 -18.17
C GLU A 587 -24.32 -10.47 -16.65
N ARG A 588 -23.30 -9.94 -15.97
CA ARG A 588 -23.16 -10.02 -14.51
C ARG A 588 -24.31 -9.29 -13.82
N ALA A 589 -24.66 -8.09 -14.28
CA ALA A 589 -25.79 -7.33 -13.76
C ALA A 589 -27.10 -8.11 -13.88
N ALA A 590 -27.39 -8.66 -15.07
CA ALA A 590 -28.58 -9.46 -15.33
C ALA A 590 -28.64 -10.75 -14.48
N GLN A 591 -27.51 -11.44 -14.28
CA GLN A 591 -27.41 -12.62 -13.39
C GLN A 591 -27.83 -12.30 -11.96
N HIS A 592 -27.54 -11.08 -11.49
CA HIS A 592 -27.91 -10.58 -10.16
C HIS A 592 -29.22 -9.78 -10.15
N GLN A 593 -30.01 -9.82 -11.27
CA GLN A 593 -31.31 -9.15 -11.39
C GLN A 593 -31.21 -7.63 -11.25
N ASP A 594 -30.08 -7.03 -11.64
CA ASP A 594 -29.77 -5.60 -11.53
C ASP A 594 -29.99 -5.03 -10.11
N LYS A 595 -29.69 -5.82 -9.07
CA LYS A 595 -29.84 -5.42 -7.66
C LYS A 595 -28.50 -5.02 -7.05
N PRO A 596 -28.48 -4.03 -6.16
CA PRO A 596 -27.25 -3.68 -5.45
C PRO A 596 -26.59 -4.88 -4.78
N PRO A 597 -25.27 -4.99 -4.83
CA PRO A 597 -24.29 -4.06 -5.43
C PRO A 597 -23.99 -4.30 -6.92
N PHE A 598 -24.85 -5.04 -7.64
CA PHE A 598 -24.66 -5.41 -9.05
C PHE A 598 -25.58 -4.63 -10.01
N ASP A 599 -26.23 -3.58 -9.55
CA ASP A 599 -26.94 -2.62 -10.38
C ASP A 599 -25.97 -1.72 -11.14
N LEU A 600 -26.35 -1.29 -12.35
CA LEU A 600 -25.52 -0.39 -13.15
C LEU A 600 -25.96 1.05 -12.99
N PRO A 601 -25.01 2.02 -12.99
CA PRO A 601 -25.37 3.43 -13.07
C PRO A 601 -26.24 3.74 -14.28
N GLN A 602 -27.19 4.65 -14.13
CA GLN A 602 -28.18 4.98 -15.17
C GLN A 602 -27.54 5.30 -16.53
N ARG A 603 -26.39 5.98 -16.55
CA ARG A 603 -25.68 6.32 -17.79
C ARG A 603 -25.14 5.08 -18.52
N TRP A 604 -24.73 4.02 -17.79
CA TRP A 604 -24.30 2.77 -18.37
C TRP A 604 -25.47 1.99 -18.96
N VAL A 605 -26.62 1.96 -18.28
CA VAL A 605 -27.85 1.36 -18.80
C VAL A 605 -28.27 2.01 -20.11
N GLN A 606 -28.32 3.36 -20.13
CA GLN A 606 -28.71 4.14 -21.32
C GLN A 606 -27.64 4.13 -22.42
N GLY A 607 -26.38 4.03 -22.05
CA GLY A 607 -25.26 4.06 -22.99
C GLY A 607 -24.95 2.72 -23.66
N ARG A 608 -25.52 1.62 -23.21
CA ARG A 608 -25.21 0.25 -23.67
C ARG A 608 -25.16 0.12 -25.21
N SER A 609 -26.14 0.70 -25.90
CA SER A 609 -26.23 0.63 -27.37
C SER A 609 -25.14 1.40 -28.13
N LYS A 610 -24.35 2.24 -27.44
CA LYS A 610 -23.26 3.05 -28.02
C LYS A 610 -21.91 2.33 -27.91
N LEU A 611 -21.82 1.32 -27.04
CA LEU A 611 -20.58 0.61 -26.74
C LEU A 611 -20.33 -0.53 -27.75
N ASP A 612 -19.06 -0.78 -28.08
CA ASP A 612 -18.67 -2.07 -28.60
C ASP A 612 -18.54 -3.03 -27.40
N LEU A 613 -19.54 -3.90 -27.23
CA LEU A 613 -19.60 -4.82 -26.12
C LEU A 613 -18.48 -5.88 -26.10
N ARG A 614 -17.70 -6.01 -27.21
CA ARG A 614 -16.53 -6.89 -27.30
C ARG A 614 -15.28 -6.23 -26.73
N THR A 615 -15.31 -4.92 -26.46
CA THR A 615 -14.16 -4.19 -25.89
C THR A 615 -13.67 -4.90 -24.62
N PRO A 616 -12.36 -5.25 -24.53
CA PRO A 616 -11.76 -5.80 -23.31
C PRO A 616 -11.93 -4.85 -22.14
N PHE A 617 -12.33 -5.39 -20.97
CA PHE A 617 -12.63 -4.53 -19.81
C PHE A 617 -11.57 -4.64 -18.71
N ASN A 618 -11.50 -5.77 -18.02
CA ASN A 618 -10.41 -6.05 -17.09
C ASN A 618 -9.59 -7.21 -17.57
N PHE A 619 -8.30 -7.24 -17.24
CA PHE A 619 -7.43 -8.36 -17.57
C PHE A 619 -6.57 -8.76 -16.36
N VAL A 620 -6.05 -9.98 -16.41
CA VAL A 620 -5.22 -10.54 -15.36
C VAL A 620 -3.84 -10.90 -15.89
N SER A 621 -2.84 -10.77 -15.02
CA SER A 621 -1.45 -11.15 -15.31
C SER A 621 -0.79 -11.85 -14.13
N THR A 622 0.32 -12.55 -14.40
CA THR A 622 1.16 -13.20 -13.38
C THR A 622 2.15 -12.22 -12.72
N ALA A 623 2.05 -10.92 -12.99
CA ALA A 623 2.94 -9.93 -12.40
C ALA A 623 2.83 -9.94 -10.87
N ASP A 624 3.99 -9.88 -10.20
CA ASP A 624 4.08 -9.92 -8.75
C ASP A 624 3.70 -8.56 -8.15
N ILE A 625 2.53 -8.48 -7.53
CA ILE A 625 2.01 -7.26 -6.90
C ILE A 625 1.52 -7.52 -5.49
N ILE A 626 1.41 -6.45 -4.71
CA ILE A 626 0.74 -6.41 -3.41
C ILE A 626 0.04 -5.05 -3.23
N GLY A 627 -0.76 -4.89 -2.16
CA GLY A 627 -1.39 -3.61 -1.81
C GLY A 627 -0.40 -2.43 -1.86
N GLY A 628 -0.83 -1.28 -2.40
CA GLY A 628 0.02 -0.14 -2.76
C GLY A 628 0.36 -0.08 -4.26
N ASN A 629 0.24 -1.21 -5.00
CA ASN A 629 0.29 -1.20 -6.46
C ASN A 629 -1.00 -0.67 -7.11
N SER A 630 -2.05 -0.42 -6.35
CA SER A 630 -3.24 0.28 -6.85
C SER A 630 -2.85 1.56 -7.57
N GLY A 631 -3.29 1.72 -8.83
CA GLY A 631 -2.91 2.83 -9.70
C GLY A 631 -1.59 2.66 -10.46
N SER A 632 -0.86 1.56 -10.26
CA SER A 632 0.36 1.29 -11.02
C SER A 632 0.06 1.09 -12.49
N PRO A 633 0.77 1.78 -13.41
CA PRO A 633 0.64 1.51 -14.83
C PRO A 633 1.10 0.10 -15.16
N VAL A 634 0.38 -0.54 -16.06
CA VAL A 634 0.82 -1.74 -16.77
C VAL A 634 1.30 -1.30 -18.14
N VAL A 635 2.54 -1.65 -18.48
CA VAL A 635 3.14 -1.28 -19.77
C VAL A 635 3.61 -2.51 -20.54
N ASN A 636 3.58 -2.42 -21.88
CA ASN A 636 4.13 -3.43 -22.77
C ASN A 636 5.67 -3.28 -22.94
N ARG A 637 6.27 -4.10 -23.80
CA ARG A 637 7.73 -4.05 -24.11
C ARG A 637 8.17 -2.71 -24.69
N GLN A 638 7.29 -1.99 -25.36
CA GLN A 638 7.54 -0.66 -25.94
C GLN A 638 7.48 0.45 -24.88
N GLY A 639 7.03 0.14 -23.64
CA GLY A 639 6.81 1.12 -22.60
C GLY A 639 5.49 1.89 -22.77
N GLU A 640 4.55 1.35 -23.57
CA GLU A 640 3.24 1.94 -23.76
C GLU A 640 2.27 1.47 -22.69
N PHE A 641 1.39 2.35 -22.24
CA PHE A 641 0.34 2.08 -21.26
C PHE A 641 -0.73 1.15 -21.86
N VAL A 642 -0.88 -0.05 -21.33
CA VAL A 642 -1.89 -1.03 -21.73
C VAL A 642 -3.00 -1.22 -20.70
N GLY A 643 -2.79 -0.72 -19.47
CA GLY A 643 -3.78 -0.81 -18.40
C GLY A 643 -3.25 -0.28 -17.08
N ILE A 644 -4.09 -0.38 -16.05
CA ILE A 644 -3.78 0.10 -14.71
C ILE A 644 -4.18 -0.95 -13.66
N ILE A 645 -3.26 -1.29 -12.77
CA ILE A 645 -3.51 -2.21 -11.66
C ILE A 645 -4.53 -1.58 -10.72
N PHE A 646 -5.53 -2.35 -10.31
CA PHE A 646 -6.48 -1.92 -9.29
C PHE A 646 -6.66 -2.94 -8.16
N ASP A 647 -6.39 -4.24 -8.40
CA ASP A 647 -6.61 -5.29 -7.43
C ASP A 647 -5.69 -6.51 -7.70
N GLY A 648 -5.78 -7.52 -6.85
CA GLY A 648 -5.36 -8.88 -7.07
C GLY A 648 -6.52 -9.84 -6.78
N ASN A 649 -6.52 -11.06 -7.31
CA ASN A 649 -7.51 -12.04 -6.88
C ASN A 649 -7.22 -12.55 -5.46
N ILE A 650 -8.18 -13.23 -4.82
CA ILE A 650 -8.04 -13.69 -3.43
C ILE A 650 -6.82 -14.60 -3.25
N GLN A 651 -6.48 -15.39 -4.28
CA GLN A 651 -5.30 -16.25 -4.27
C GLN A 651 -3.99 -15.46 -4.30
N SER A 652 -3.99 -14.18 -4.71
CA SER A 652 -2.80 -13.31 -4.69
C SER A 652 -2.43 -12.81 -3.29
N LEU A 653 -3.31 -12.91 -2.29
CA LEU A 653 -3.03 -12.43 -0.95
C LEU A 653 -1.90 -13.22 -0.27
N VAL A 654 -1.68 -14.49 -0.62
CA VAL A 654 -0.53 -15.27 -0.13
C VAL A 654 0.82 -14.74 -0.61
N LEU A 655 0.84 -13.89 -1.66
CA LEU A 655 2.06 -13.27 -2.19
C LEU A 655 2.74 -12.34 -1.18
N ASP A 656 2.08 -11.99 -0.08
CA ASP A 656 2.74 -11.35 1.06
C ASP A 656 3.86 -12.23 1.65
N PHE A 657 3.69 -13.54 1.62
CA PHE A 657 4.60 -14.52 2.26
C PHE A 657 5.39 -15.37 1.27
N VAL A 658 4.73 -15.84 0.22
CA VAL A 658 5.28 -16.78 -0.78
C VAL A 658 4.71 -16.44 -2.14
N TYR A 659 5.57 -16.36 -3.15
CA TYR A 659 5.11 -16.18 -4.52
C TYR A 659 4.60 -17.50 -5.12
N THR A 660 3.50 -17.41 -5.85
CA THR A 660 2.93 -18.48 -6.67
C THR A 660 2.27 -17.87 -7.90
N GLU A 661 2.39 -18.52 -9.07
CA GLU A 661 1.72 -18.12 -10.31
C GLU A 661 0.65 -19.11 -10.76
N GLU A 662 0.33 -20.12 -9.93
CA GLU A 662 -0.68 -21.11 -10.28
C GLU A 662 -2.04 -20.44 -10.47
N GLN A 663 -2.52 -19.74 -9.45
CA GLN A 663 -3.81 -19.06 -9.45
C GLN A 663 -3.73 -17.57 -9.11
N ALA A 664 -2.65 -17.12 -8.43
CA ALA A 664 -2.48 -15.72 -8.07
C ALA A 664 -2.37 -14.84 -9.31
N ARG A 665 -3.18 -13.78 -9.37
CA ARG A 665 -3.20 -12.84 -10.50
C ARG A 665 -3.30 -11.38 -10.02
N ALA A 666 -2.56 -10.52 -10.72
CA ALA A 666 -2.77 -9.08 -10.70
C ALA A 666 -3.93 -8.72 -11.63
N LEU A 667 -4.83 -7.85 -11.19
CA LEU A 667 -5.99 -7.37 -11.94
C LEU A 667 -5.77 -5.94 -12.42
N ALA A 668 -6.07 -5.68 -13.71
CA ALA A 668 -5.91 -4.37 -14.32
C ALA A 668 -7.12 -3.96 -15.15
N VAL A 669 -7.43 -2.66 -15.17
CA VAL A 669 -8.39 -2.07 -16.11
C VAL A 669 -7.70 -1.91 -17.47
N ASN A 670 -8.30 -2.40 -18.54
CA ASN A 670 -7.73 -2.32 -19.88
C ASN A 670 -7.80 -0.91 -20.45
N SER A 671 -6.72 -0.47 -21.10
CA SER A 671 -6.63 0.85 -21.73
C SER A 671 -7.73 1.13 -22.76
N GLN A 672 -8.20 0.10 -23.47
CA GLN A 672 -9.29 0.21 -24.43
C GLN A 672 -10.63 0.53 -23.77
N ALA A 673 -10.97 -0.15 -22.68
CA ALA A 673 -12.21 0.13 -21.94
C ALA A 673 -12.24 1.56 -21.37
N ILE A 674 -11.09 2.07 -20.93
CA ILE A 674 -10.98 3.43 -20.42
C ILE A 674 -11.37 4.44 -21.52
N LEU A 675 -10.79 4.31 -22.73
CA LEU A 675 -11.11 5.20 -23.84
C LEU A 675 -12.57 5.06 -24.28
N GLU A 676 -13.07 3.82 -24.39
CA GLU A 676 -14.46 3.54 -24.80
C GLU A 676 -15.45 4.16 -23.80
N ALA A 677 -15.22 3.98 -22.49
CA ALA A 677 -16.07 4.56 -21.45
C ALA A 677 -16.03 6.09 -21.49
N LEU A 678 -14.85 6.71 -21.53
CA LEU A 678 -14.73 8.17 -21.60
C LEU A 678 -15.47 8.76 -22.80
N GLN A 679 -15.31 8.16 -23.99
CA GLN A 679 -15.94 8.66 -25.21
C GLN A 679 -17.45 8.42 -25.25
N LYS A 680 -17.91 7.21 -24.91
CA LYS A 680 -19.28 6.78 -25.18
C LYS A 680 -20.24 6.94 -23.99
N ILE A 681 -19.74 6.75 -22.78
CA ILE A 681 -20.54 6.84 -21.55
C ILE A 681 -20.44 8.24 -20.94
N TYR A 682 -19.23 8.77 -20.77
CA TYR A 682 -18.99 10.02 -20.04
C TYR A 682 -18.95 11.26 -20.94
N GLN A 683 -18.97 11.09 -22.28
CA GLN A 683 -18.89 12.19 -23.25
C GLN A 683 -17.69 13.09 -22.99
N ALA A 684 -16.56 12.48 -22.61
CA ALA A 684 -15.29 13.12 -22.29
C ALA A 684 -14.29 12.96 -23.46
N GLY A 685 -14.72 13.31 -24.67
CA GLY A 685 -13.93 13.09 -25.90
C GLY A 685 -12.59 13.79 -25.91
N GLU A 686 -12.53 15.04 -25.40
CA GLU A 686 -11.26 15.81 -25.32
C GLU A 686 -10.28 15.13 -24.36
N LEU A 687 -10.75 14.62 -23.22
CA LEU A 687 -9.93 13.91 -22.27
C LEU A 687 -9.44 12.56 -22.84
N ALA A 688 -10.32 11.83 -23.53
CA ALA A 688 -9.92 10.60 -24.23
C ALA A 688 -8.88 10.87 -25.32
N GLN A 689 -8.99 12.01 -26.02
CA GLN A 689 -8.02 12.44 -27.02
C GLN A 689 -6.68 12.83 -26.38
N GLU A 690 -6.67 13.52 -25.24
CA GLU A 690 -5.44 13.82 -24.49
C GLU A 690 -4.73 12.54 -24.08
N LEU A 691 -5.46 11.53 -23.57
CA LEU A 691 -4.89 10.21 -23.25
C LEU A 691 -4.27 9.54 -24.50
N ALA A 692 -5.02 9.50 -25.59
CA ALA A 692 -4.58 8.82 -26.81
C ALA A 692 -3.36 9.48 -27.48
N THR A 693 -3.22 10.80 -27.40
CA THR A 693 -2.15 11.57 -28.06
C THR A 693 -1.02 11.98 -27.13
N GLY A 694 -1.25 11.94 -25.80
CA GLY A 694 -0.34 12.49 -24.79
C GLY A 694 -0.28 14.02 -24.76
N LYS A 695 -1.23 14.71 -25.40
CA LYS A 695 -1.27 16.19 -25.52
C LYS A 695 -2.67 16.73 -25.31
N ALA A 696 -2.76 17.80 -24.54
CA ALA A 696 -3.99 18.55 -24.46
C ALA A 696 -4.22 19.34 -25.78
N HIS A 697 -5.47 19.44 -26.20
CA HIS A 697 -5.89 20.15 -27.42
C HIS A 697 -6.64 21.43 -27.08
#